data_f88634ec14e90a645c97f9128deeded6
#
_entry.id   f88634ec14e90a645c97f9128deeded6
#
_cell.length_a   1.000
_cell.length_b   1.000
_cell.length_c   1.000
_cell.angle_alpha   90.00
_cell.angle_beta   90.00
_cell.angle_gamma   90.00
#
_symmetry.space_group_name_H-M   'P 1'
#
loop_
_entity.id
_entity.type
_entity.pdbx_description
1 polymer ?
#
loop_
_entity_poly.entity_id
_entity_poly.type
_entity_poly.pdbx_seq_one_letter_code
_entity_poly.pdbx_strand_id
1 'polypeptide(L)'
;MTHHITSRRSSATIVAKGMHDFSNDDDNTGSGTGPGSGPGGPAGAGSALGAIMGGLLPGVAGPDDPDDIAKAMLTDYNDKFAAALPAEFRDEVIDRMAAALISKNKPSAILLGPAGVGKTRVVEELARRIATNDPTVPPRLRNKTIYELNLSSLVAGTMYRGMMEQKIEALIDFAKEPKNGVILFIDEIHQLVPADNHGSSSHEELAQSLKPALARGDLRVIGATTDQEGRRLTSDPAFSRRFTRIGVSELNQDQTRQVLGTVLPGLLAHYKKAVSADEKILDHVIALADEHLTALHRPDSALTLLDRALAQLTVTRHKPDIAASMTPGDPLPLTRATIKKTAESMHGSDAVARGFDENALTAALSRIEGQDAVCARAISLLRRDARGIFPRRQPMGWMFAGTSGVGKTEVARQIAQSIMGTEPIIFNMAEFSEPASITRLLGSAPGYVGSDSNKEMPFDPLDANPRQVIVLDEFEKAHRDVQRIFLSALQEGTVRMASGKTVDFSKALIIATTNAGRDSIAKGGLSLGFSGSTPSGANSLTREQLTKALTSTQGGAGFEPELLGRFSWIVAFDVISRDTYGKVLAAAFGRLREDIERTNPYLATSLPDELTDDQIAEFIDSSYVPAQGARPAETTIRHWIEELLDPSS
;
A
#
# COMPACT_ATOMS: atom_id res chain seq x y z
N MET A 1 61.39 -1.62 -23.08
CA MET A 1 61.63 -0.57 -22.06
C MET A 1 60.56 -0.71 -21.02
N THR A 2 60.96 -1.27 -19.93
CA THR A 2 60.22 -1.65 -18.73
C THR A 2 60.04 -0.45 -17.83
N HIS A 3 58.81 -0.16 -17.40
CA HIS A 3 58.62 0.63 -16.18
C HIS A 3 57.59 -0.05 -15.27
N HIS A 4 58.11 -0.54 -14.17
CA HIS A 4 57.39 -0.93 -12.97
C HIS A 4 56.63 0.25 -12.38
N ILE A 5 55.37 0.06 -12.01
CA ILE A 5 54.67 0.88 -11.02
C ILE A 5 54.13 -0.06 -9.94
N THR A 6 54.71 0.11 -8.77
CA THR A 6 54.43 -0.58 -7.52
C THR A 6 53.05 -0.22 -6.97
N SER A 7 52.28 -1.26 -6.70
CA SER A 7 51.04 -1.24 -5.95
C SER A 7 51.31 -0.90 -4.47
N ARG A 8 50.68 0.15 -3.96
CA ARG A 8 50.44 0.31 -2.53
C ARG A 8 49.00 -0.08 -2.23
N ARG A 9 48.86 -1.24 -1.62
CA ARG A 9 47.63 -1.60 -0.88
C ARG A 9 47.56 -0.71 0.36
N SER A 10 46.50 0.06 0.50
CA SER A 10 46.10 0.70 1.74
C SER A 10 44.71 0.24 2.10
N SER A 11 44.61 -0.20 3.31
CA SER A 11 43.53 -0.91 3.97
C SER A 11 42.20 -0.19 3.91
N ALA A 12 41.19 -0.85 3.33
CA ALA A 12 39.80 -0.50 3.49
C ALA A 12 39.27 -1.13 4.79
N THR A 13 39.26 -0.36 5.86
CA THR A 13 38.54 -0.69 7.10
C THR A 13 38.02 0.63 7.65
N ILE A 14 36.82 1.02 7.31
CA ILE A 14 35.91 1.96 7.97
C ILE A 14 34.75 2.26 6.97
N VAL A 15 33.75 1.40 6.88
CA VAL A 15 32.41 1.73 6.36
C VAL A 15 31.39 0.86 7.11
N ALA A 16 31.29 1.08 8.42
CA ALA A 16 30.21 0.50 9.23
C ALA A 16 30.00 1.36 10.47
N LYS A 17 29.63 2.63 10.27
CA LYS A 17 29.09 3.46 11.36
C LYS A 17 28.13 4.47 10.76
N GLY A 18 26.90 4.07 10.59
CA GLY A 18 25.85 4.93 10.06
C GLY A 18 24.47 4.30 9.95
N MET A 19 24.29 3.11 10.51
CA MET A 19 22.94 2.56 10.73
C MET A 19 22.76 2.37 12.24
N HIS A 20 21.72 2.97 12.79
CA HIS A 20 21.36 2.98 14.20
C HIS A 20 21.29 1.56 14.77
N ASP A 21 22.07 1.32 15.84
CA ASP A 21 21.89 0.23 16.78
C ASP A 21 20.57 0.45 17.57
N PHE A 22 19.60 -0.40 17.35
CA PHE A 22 18.54 -0.69 18.30
C PHE A 22 18.90 -2.01 19.00
N SER A 23 19.57 -1.91 20.14
CA SER A 23 19.61 -2.98 21.12
C SER A 23 18.73 -2.60 22.29
N ASN A 24 17.58 -3.26 22.42
CA ASN A 24 16.85 -3.35 23.66
C ASN A 24 17.47 -4.47 24.51
N ASP A 25 18.05 -4.13 25.62
CA ASP A 25 18.28 -5.03 26.74
C ASP A 25 17.16 -4.81 27.75
N ASP A 26 16.19 -5.72 27.76
CA ASP A 26 15.29 -5.92 28.89
C ASP A 26 15.79 -7.10 29.71
N ASP A 27 16.31 -6.82 30.89
CA ASP A 27 16.33 -7.73 32.03
C ASP A 27 16.50 -6.93 33.33
N ASN A 28 15.43 -6.77 34.08
CA ASN A 28 15.57 -6.84 35.55
C ASN A 28 14.23 -7.11 36.25
N THR A 29 14.19 -8.27 36.85
CA THR A 29 13.23 -8.72 37.87
C THR A 29 13.57 -8.12 39.25
N GLY A 30 12.55 -7.67 40.00
CA GLY A 30 12.77 -7.35 41.42
C GLY A 30 11.52 -6.86 42.14
N SER A 31 10.91 -7.75 42.88
CA SER A 31 9.79 -7.66 43.79
C SER A 31 9.94 -6.65 44.96
N GLY A 32 8.81 -6.10 45.45
CA GLY A 32 8.75 -5.61 46.85
C GLY A 32 7.60 -4.67 47.20
N THR A 33 6.49 -5.23 47.64
CA THR A 33 5.54 -4.86 48.70
C THR A 33 5.37 -3.39 49.18
N GLY A 34 4.07 -2.95 49.22
CA GLY A 34 3.58 -1.72 49.88
C GLY A 34 3.44 -1.87 51.45
N PRO A 35 2.54 -1.19 52.23
CA PRO A 35 1.61 -0.08 51.91
C PRO A 35 1.60 1.07 53.01
N GLY A 36 0.82 2.14 52.82
CA GLY A 36 0.29 2.88 53.98
C GLY A 36 -0.01 4.39 53.83
N SER A 37 -1.31 4.70 53.78
CA SER A 37 -2.06 5.80 54.45
C SER A 37 -1.60 7.27 54.43
N GLY A 38 -2.53 8.17 53.92
CA GLY A 38 -2.52 9.65 54.03
C GLY A 38 -2.89 10.18 55.45
N PRO A 39 -3.47 11.40 55.69
CA PRO A 39 -3.72 12.55 54.82
C PRO A 39 -3.28 13.92 55.44
N GLY A 40 -3.39 15.05 54.72
CA GLY A 40 -3.47 16.40 55.30
C GLY A 40 -2.74 17.50 54.52
N GLY A 41 -3.48 18.44 53.91
CA GLY A 41 -2.92 19.72 53.47
C GLY A 41 -2.79 20.73 54.64
N PRO A 42 -2.38 21.97 54.47
CA PRO A 42 -2.65 22.91 53.38
C PRO A 42 -1.49 23.88 52.99
N ALA A 43 -1.71 24.55 51.86
CA ALA A 43 -1.31 25.92 51.48
C ALA A 43 0.12 26.47 51.71
N GLY A 44 0.70 26.96 50.59
CA GLY A 44 1.63 28.10 50.60
C GLY A 44 3.10 27.77 50.52
N ALA A 45 3.68 27.73 49.32
CA ALA A 45 5.08 28.13 49.07
C ALA A 45 5.43 27.92 47.58
N GLY A 46 4.98 28.86 46.77
CA GLY A 46 5.36 28.93 45.35
C GLY A 46 6.58 29.79 45.10
N SER A 47 7.71 29.56 45.72
CA SER A 47 8.96 30.23 45.36
C SER A 47 10.26 29.57 45.90
N ALA A 48 10.20 28.39 46.45
CA ALA A 48 11.39 27.71 46.98
C ALA A 48 11.82 26.45 46.21
N LEU A 49 11.05 25.96 45.23
CA LEU A 49 11.39 24.74 44.48
C LEU A 49 12.34 24.98 43.31
N GLY A 50 12.46 26.23 42.83
CA GLY A 50 13.41 26.61 41.78
C GLY A 50 14.87 26.68 42.20
N ALA A 51 15.11 26.84 43.52
CA ALA A 51 16.48 26.98 44.06
C ALA A 51 17.09 25.66 44.59
N ILE A 52 16.31 24.60 44.73
CA ILE A 52 16.80 23.34 45.31
C ILE A 52 17.20 22.31 44.26
N MET A 53 16.71 22.40 43.02
CA MET A 53 17.13 21.49 41.97
C MET A 53 18.37 21.94 41.16
N GLY A 54 18.82 23.19 41.34
CA GLY A 54 20.05 23.70 40.71
C GLY A 54 21.35 23.40 41.45
N GLY A 55 21.30 22.78 42.62
CA GLY A 55 22.46 22.67 43.54
C GLY A 55 23.03 21.27 43.79
N LEU A 56 22.54 20.19 43.18
CA LEU A 56 22.94 18.83 43.61
C LEU A 56 23.74 17.99 42.59
N LEU A 57 24.11 18.52 41.44
CA LEU A 57 25.08 17.87 40.53
C LEU A 57 26.06 18.92 39.98
N PRO A 58 27.29 18.99 40.46
CA PRO A 58 28.32 19.84 39.87
C PRO A 58 28.77 19.20 38.54
N GLY A 59 28.39 19.77 37.42
CA GLY A 59 28.92 19.40 36.10
C GLY A 59 27.96 19.26 34.92
N VAL A 60 26.67 19.51 35.10
CA VAL A 60 25.74 19.63 33.96
C VAL A 60 25.11 21.03 34.01
N ALA A 61 25.89 22.04 33.62
CA ALA A 61 25.32 23.28 33.12
C ALA A 61 24.58 22.93 31.85
N GLY A 62 23.24 23.14 31.82
CA GLY A 62 22.51 23.14 30.53
C GLY A 62 23.14 24.21 29.63
N PRO A 63 23.05 24.08 28.29
CA PRO A 63 23.64 25.07 27.40
C PRO A 63 22.98 26.43 27.65
N ASP A 64 23.70 27.34 28.30
CA ASP A 64 23.30 28.73 28.53
C ASP A 64 23.57 29.59 27.28
N ASP A 65 24.35 29.08 26.31
CA ASP A 65 24.67 29.76 25.04
C ASP A 65 23.60 29.43 23.97
N PRO A 66 22.94 30.46 23.39
CA PRO A 66 21.99 30.28 22.29
C PRO A 66 22.54 29.44 21.12
N ASP A 67 23.84 29.56 20.82
CA ASP A 67 24.49 28.79 19.76
C ASP A 67 24.52 27.28 20.11
N ASP A 68 24.71 26.91 21.34
CA ASP A 68 24.70 25.50 21.80
C ASP A 68 23.28 24.93 21.83
N ILE A 69 22.29 25.75 22.18
CA ILE A 69 20.88 25.36 22.09
C ILE A 69 20.51 25.08 20.64
N ALA A 70 20.93 25.95 19.70
CA ALA A 70 20.67 25.75 18.29
C ALA A 70 21.35 24.47 17.75
N LYS A 71 22.62 24.25 18.05
CA LYS A 71 23.40 23.08 17.60
C LYS A 71 22.84 21.75 18.12
N ALA A 72 22.29 21.75 19.35
CA ALA A 72 21.67 20.53 19.92
C ALA A 72 20.44 20.04 19.12
N MET A 73 19.83 20.88 18.31
CA MET A 73 18.67 20.56 17.48
C MET A 73 19.02 20.26 16.02
N LEU A 74 20.28 20.43 15.64
CA LEU A 74 20.77 20.36 14.29
C LEU A 74 21.74 19.18 14.09
N THR A 75 21.61 18.49 12.96
CA THR A 75 22.57 17.47 12.54
C THR A 75 23.46 18.05 11.43
N ASP A 76 24.76 18.08 11.63
CA ASP A 76 25.72 18.51 10.59
C ASP A 76 25.84 17.44 9.50
N TYR A 77 25.29 17.77 8.32
CA TYR A 77 25.33 16.87 7.17
C TYR A 77 26.71 16.82 6.50
N ASN A 78 27.48 17.92 6.57
CA ASN A 78 28.81 17.93 5.99
C ASN A 78 29.72 16.93 6.68
N ASP A 79 29.70 16.91 8.00
CA ASP A 79 30.50 15.97 8.79
C ASP A 79 29.96 14.53 8.66
N LYS A 80 28.65 14.36 8.77
CA LYS A 80 27.97 13.07 8.69
C LYS A 80 28.21 12.35 7.36
N PHE A 81 28.26 13.06 6.24
CA PHE A 81 28.34 12.48 4.90
C PHE A 81 29.69 12.67 4.19
N ALA A 82 30.70 13.24 4.83
CA ALA A 82 32.03 13.45 4.25
C ALA A 82 32.63 12.18 3.61
N ALA A 83 32.44 11.03 4.25
CA ALA A 83 32.93 9.73 3.80
C ALA A 83 31.90 8.88 3.05
N ALA A 84 30.70 9.42 2.75
CA ALA A 84 29.65 8.69 2.07
C ALA A 84 30.00 8.42 0.59
N LEU A 85 29.39 7.38 0.02
CA LEU A 85 29.50 7.12 -1.42
C LEU A 85 28.86 8.27 -2.22
N PRO A 86 29.40 8.65 -3.39
CA PRO A 86 28.79 9.66 -4.26
C PRO A 86 27.36 9.28 -4.66
N ALA A 87 26.48 10.27 -4.83
CA ALA A 87 25.18 10.07 -5.44
C ALA A 87 25.31 10.18 -6.96
N GLU A 88 25.04 9.09 -7.65
CA GLU A 88 25.15 9.03 -9.11
C GLU A 88 23.88 9.61 -9.78
N PHE A 89 24.04 10.16 -10.99
CA PHE A 89 22.97 10.66 -11.85
C PHE A 89 22.13 11.82 -11.25
N ARG A 90 22.74 12.62 -10.35
CA ARG A 90 22.05 13.74 -9.68
C ARG A 90 22.70 15.09 -9.92
N ASP A 91 23.76 15.16 -10.75
CA ASP A 91 24.54 16.38 -10.99
C ASP A 91 23.68 17.55 -11.42
N GLU A 92 22.79 17.39 -12.41
CA GLU A 92 21.91 18.44 -12.87
C GLU A 92 20.99 18.98 -11.76
N VAL A 93 20.47 18.11 -10.91
CA VAL A 93 19.61 18.51 -9.78
C VAL A 93 20.42 19.25 -8.74
N ILE A 94 21.64 18.80 -8.45
CA ILE A 94 22.58 19.43 -7.52
C ILE A 94 22.98 20.80 -8.04
N ASP A 95 23.29 20.96 -9.32
CA ASP A 95 23.65 22.23 -9.94
C ASP A 95 22.49 23.23 -9.86
N ARG A 96 21.26 22.81 -10.14
CA ARG A 96 20.07 23.64 -10.00
C ARG A 96 19.83 24.05 -8.54
N MET A 97 20.06 23.16 -7.58
CA MET A 97 19.96 23.43 -6.16
C MET A 97 21.05 24.42 -5.72
N ALA A 98 22.30 24.21 -6.12
CA ALA A 98 23.40 25.13 -5.86
C ALA A 98 23.14 26.52 -6.43
N ALA A 99 22.64 26.60 -7.68
CA ALA A 99 22.26 27.86 -8.31
C ALA A 99 21.14 28.59 -7.53
N ALA A 100 20.15 27.87 -7.04
CA ALA A 100 19.10 28.44 -6.19
C ALA A 100 19.68 29.01 -4.89
N LEU A 101 20.55 28.28 -4.19
CA LEU A 101 21.14 28.67 -2.91
C LEU A 101 22.07 29.89 -3.00
N ILE A 102 22.72 30.12 -4.15
CA ILE A 102 23.55 31.34 -4.38
C ILE A 102 22.77 32.54 -4.91
N SER A 103 21.50 32.34 -5.26
CA SER A 103 20.63 33.40 -5.78
C SER A 103 20.46 34.52 -4.75
N LYS A 104 20.44 35.79 -5.23
CA LYS A 104 20.24 36.95 -4.37
C LYS A 104 18.80 37.07 -3.86
N ASN A 105 17.83 36.78 -4.70
CA ASN A 105 16.42 37.07 -4.43
C ASN A 105 15.66 35.89 -3.80
N LYS A 106 16.07 34.66 -4.10
CA LYS A 106 15.42 33.43 -3.64
C LYS A 106 16.49 32.39 -3.24
N PRO A 107 17.20 32.61 -2.11
CA PRO A 107 18.30 31.73 -1.71
C PRO A 107 17.84 30.41 -1.04
N SER A 108 16.71 29.89 -1.48
CA SER A 108 16.13 28.66 -0.94
C SER A 108 15.56 27.79 -2.06
N ALA A 109 15.59 26.46 -1.87
CA ALA A 109 15.12 25.48 -2.83
C ALA A 109 14.12 24.51 -2.19
N ILE A 110 13.16 24.03 -2.96
CA ILE A 110 12.31 22.90 -2.60
C ILE A 110 12.53 21.79 -3.64
N LEU A 111 12.93 20.60 -3.16
CA LEU A 111 13.01 19.38 -3.93
C LEU A 111 11.63 18.70 -3.95
N LEU A 112 11.10 18.52 -5.15
CA LEU A 112 9.80 17.92 -5.40
C LEU A 112 9.96 16.60 -6.15
N GLY A 113 9.23 15.60 -5.77
CA GLY A 113 9.22 14.31 -6.47
C GLY A 113 8.61 13.20 -5.61
N PRO A 114 8.28 12.06 -6.19
CA PRO A 114 7.70 10.94 -5.47
C PRO A 114 8.56 10.46 -4.29
N ALA A 115 7.96 9.68 -3.38
CA ALA A 115 8.72 9.02 -2.33
C ALA A 115 9.73 8.02 -2.94
N GLY A 116 10.93 7.91 -2.35
CA GLY A 116 11.93 6.94 -2.79
C GLY A 116 12.79 7.34 -4.01
N VAL A 117 12.55 8.52 -4.65
CA VAL A 117 13.40 8.95 -5.79
C VAL A 117 14.77 9.49 -5.37
N GLY A 118 15.05 9.62 -4.07
CA GLY A 118 16.35 10.06 -3.55
C GLY A 118 16.48 11.58 -3.37
N LYS A 119 15.43 12.30 -2.99
CA LYS A 119 15.47 13.74 -2.67
C LYS A 119 16.50 14.05 -1.58
N THR A 120 16.44 13.34 -0.46
CA THR A 120 17.37 13.47 0.67
C THR A 120 18.80 13.17 0.22
N ARG A 121 19.00 12.15 -0.64
CA ARG A 121 20.32 11.79 -1.18
C ARG A 121 20.97 12.91 -2.01
N VAL A 122 20.19 13.73 -2.70
CA VAL A 122 20.68 14.91 -3.42
C VAL A 122 21.29 15.94 -2.45
N VAL A 123 20.65 16.14 -1.29
CA VAL A 123 21.13 17.07 -0.26
C VAL A 123 22.40 16.52 0.42
N GLU A 124 22.40 15.22 0.76
CA GLU A 124 23.56 14.51 1.31
C GLU A 124 24.79 14.62 0.37
N GLU A 125 24.58 14.49 -0.93
CA GLU A 125 25.65 14.61 -1.92
C GLU A 125 26.19 16.05 -2.00
N LEU A 126 25.32 17.07 -1.96
CA LEU A 126 25.80 18.45 -1.91
C LEU A 126 26.63 18.69 -0.62
N ALA A 127 26.17 18.20 0.52
CA ALA A 127 26.90 18.27 1.79
C ALA A 127 28.27 17.58 1.70
N ARG A 128 28.31 16.36 1.12
CA ARG A 128 29.55 15.63 0.87
C ARG A 128 30.52 16.41 -0.03
N ARG A 129 30.02 16.98 -1.12
CA ARG A 129 30.84 17.80 -2.05
C ARG A 129 31.40 19.05 -1.37
N ILE A 130 30.62 19.70 -0.50
CA ILE A 130 31.10 20.83 0.29
C ILE A 130 32.20 20.37 1.25
N ALA A 131 31.97 19.31 2.01
CA ALA A 131 32.92 18.77 2.99
C ALA A 131 34.27 18.33 2.36
N THR A 132 34.20 17.74 1.16
CA THR A 132 35.39 17.27 0.43
C THR A 132 36.05 18.35 -0.42
N ASN A 133 35.57 19.59 -0.38
CA ASN A 133 36.04 20.70 -1.23
C ASN A 133 36.03 20.34 -2.73
N ASP A 134 34.97 19.65 -3.18
CA ASP A 134 34.79 19.27 -4.57
C ASP A 134 34.84 20.52 -5.48
N PRO A 135 35.64 20.49 -6.57
CA PRO A 135 35.79 21.64 -7.46
C PRO A 135 34.48 22.08 -8.16
N THR A 136 33.50 21.18 -8.27
CA THR A 136 32.17 21.48 -8.85
C THR A 136 31.33 22.38 -7.95
N VAL A 137 31.66 22.47 -6.64
CA VAL A 137 30.92 23.34 -5.71
C VAL A 137 31.26 24.81 -5.95
N PRO A 138 30.26 25.68 -6.20
CA PRO A 138 30.49 27.10 -6.35
C PRO A 138 31.22 27.74 -5.16
N PRO A 139 32.14 28.67 -5.35
CA PRO A 139 32.94 29.26 -4.25
C PRO A 139 32.11 29.83 -3.09
N ARG A 140 30.90 30.36 -3.39
CA ARG A 140 29.99 30.90 -2.37
C ARG A 140 29.40 29.83 -1.42
N LEU A 141 29.45 28.54 -1.79
CA LEU A 141 28.94 27.45 -0.99
C LEU A 141 30.03 26.66 -0.26
N ARG A 142 31.32 26.81 -0.62
CA ARG A 142 32.43 26.03 -0.04
C ARG A 142 32.60 26.19 1.46
N ASN A 143 32.24 27.37 1.99
CA ASN A 143 32.34 27.67 3.44
C ASN A 143 30.94 27.60 4.11
N LYS A 144 30.04 26.78 3.59
CA LYS A 144 28.70 26.60 4.14
C LYS A 144 28.58 25.21 4.73
N THR A 145 27.75 25.11 5.76
CA THR A 145 27.40 23.84 6.38
C THR A 145 25.90 23.61 6.20
N ILE A 146 25.53 22.43 5.74
CA ILE A 146 24.14 22.02 5.64
C ILE A 146 23.77 21.34 6.93
N TYR A 147 22.80 21.89 7.64
CA TYR A 147 22.26 21.35 8.88
C TYR A 147 20.86 20.83 8.67
N GLU A 148 20.65 19.56 8.96
CA GLU A 148 19.30 18.99 9.03
C GLU A 148 18.59 19.47 10.28
N LEU A 149 17.40 20.04 10.11
CA LEU A 149 16.49 20.41 11.17
C LEU A 149 15.39 19.35 11.31
N ASN A 150 15.42 18.60 12.39
CA ASN A 150 14.35 17.67 12.72
C ASN A 150 13.24 18.41 13.48
N LEU A 151 12.07 18.54 12.82
CA LEU A 151 10.92 19.25 13.40
C LEU A 151 10.41 18.61 14.69
N SER A 152 10.51 17.29 14.83
CA SER A 152 10.13 16.58 16.06
C SER A 152 11.03 16.92 17.25
N SER A 153 12.31 17.20 17.03
CA SER A 153 13.26 17.58 18.10
C SER A 153 12.98 18.97 18.67
N LEU A 154 12.39 19.85 17.88
CA LEU A 154 11.95 21.17 18.37
C LEU A 154 10.78 21.07 19.35
N VAL A 155 9.88 20.13 19.14
CA VAL A 155 8.72 19.89 20.01
C VAL A 155 9.10 19.07 21.24
N ALA A 156 10.10 18.19 21.11
CA ALA A 156 10.53 17.32 22.21
C ALA A 156 11.08 18.13 23.40
N GLY A 157 10.59 17.82 24.61
CA GLY A 157 11.03 18.46 25.87
C GLY A 157 10.50 19.89 26.09
N THR A 158 9.57 20.37 25.26
CA THR A 158 8.91 21.68 25.47
C THR A 158 7.60 21.48 26.25
N MET A 159 7.66 21.53 27.55
CA MET A 159 6.46 21.49 28.41
C MET A 159 5.69 22.83 28.43
N TYR A 160 6.33 23.91 28.02
CA TYR A 160 5.77 25.28 28.02
C TYR A 160 6.05 25.94 26.65
N ARG A 161 5.07 26.69 26.14
CA ARG A 161 5.13 27.43 24.88
C ARG A 161 6.35 28.36 24.77
N GLY A 162 6.72 29.04 25.86
CA GLY A 162 7.89 29.94 25.89
C GLY A 162 9.23 29.24 25.66
N MET A 163 9.37 27.96 26.00
CA MET A 163 10.59 27.19 25.73
C MET A 163 10.75 26.88 24.23
N MET A 164 9.65 26.63 23.53
CA MET A 164 9.68 26.40 22.08
C MET A 164 10.03 27.69 21.34
N GLU A 165 9.45 28.83 21.74
CA GLU A 165 9.76 30.14 21.19
C GLU A 165 11.24 30.49 21.35
N GLN A 166 11.83 30.26 22.53
CA GLN A 166 13.27 30.43 22.79
C GLN A 166 14.15 29.55 21.87
N LYS A 167 13.81 28.29 21.72
CA LYS A 167 14.53 27.38 20.78
C LYS A 167 14.51 27.86 19.35
N ILE A 168 13.35 28.31 18.88
CA ILE A 168 13.18 28.82 17.51
C ILE A 168 13.97 30.13 17.33
N GLU A 169 13.94 31.03 18.30
CA GLU A 169 14.69 32.28 18.28
C GLU A 169 16.21 32.00 18.22
N ALA A 170 16.71 31.13 19.09
CA ALA A 170 18.12 30.69 19.07
C ALA A 170 18.51 30.08 17.71
N LEU A 171 17.66 29.22 17.14
CA LEU A 171 17.87 28.62 15.80
C LEU A 171 17.95 29.70 14.70
N ILE A 172 17.03 30.66 14.73
CA ILE A 172 16.95 31.73 13.72
C ILE A 172 18.19 32.62 13.83
N ASP A 173 18.60 33.00 15.03
CA ASP A 173 19.76 33.86 15.25
C ASP A 173 21.06 33.14 14.86
N PHE A 174 21.21 31.87 15.23
CA PHE A 174 22.34 31.04 14.80
C PHE A 174 22.42 30.93 13.27
N ALA A 175 21.29 30.71 12.60
CA ALA A 175 21.25 30.53 11.16
C ALA A 175 21.42 31.85 10.39
N LYS A 176 21.06 33.01 10.95
CA LYS A 176 21.27 34.34 10.36
C LYS A 176 22.70 34.82 10.46
N GLU A 177 23.44 34.37 11.46
CA GLU A 177 24.82 34.83 11.68
C GLU A 177 25.72 34.43 10.49
N PRO A 178 26.29 35.40 9.74
CA PRO A 178 27.04 35.09 8.52
C PRO A 178 28.28 34.23 8.76
N LYS A 179 28.90 34.32 9.96
CA LYS A 179 30.08 33.53 10.33
C LYS A 179 29.76 32.02 10.40
N ASN A 180 28.53 31.64 10.75
CA ASN A 180 28.14 30.24 10.91
C ASN A 180 27.88 29.54 9.56
N GLY A 181 27.62 30.30 8.51
CA GLY A 181 27.52 29.77 7.15
C GLY A 181 26.40 28.75 6.94
N VAL A 182 25.31 28.84 7.69
CA VAL A 182 24.25 27.84 7.77
C VAL A 182 23.40 27.77 6.52
N ILE A 183 23.09 26.55 6.08
CA ILE A 183 22.01 26.18 5.17
C ILE A 183 21.16 25.17 5.93
N LEU A 184 19.88 25.47 6.17
CA LEU A 184 18.96 24.54 6.84
C LEU A 184 18.38 23.56 5.82
N PHE A 185 18.42 22.28 6.13
CA PHE A 185 17.69 21.26 5.42
C PHE A 185 16.49 20.79 6.26
N ILE A 186 15.31 20.81 5.67
CA ILE A 186 14.06 20.37 6.30
C ILE A 186 13.46 19.31 5.40
N ASP A 187 13.57 18.06 5.82
CA ASP A 187 12.83 16.99 5.17
C ASP A 187 11.34 17.09 5.53
N GLU A 188 10.47 16.63 4.65
CA GLU A 188 9.02 16.73 4.85
C GLU A 188 8.55 18.17 5.17
N ILE A 189 9.12 19.19 4.48
CA ILE A 189 8.85 20.63 4.75
C ILE A 189 7.36 21.00 4.68
N HIS A 190 6.52 20.16 4.09
CA HIS A 190 5.07 20.34 4.06
C HIS A 190 4.43 20.34 5.46
N GLN A 191 5.08 19.76 6.46
CA GLN A 191 4.65 19.81 7.86
C GLN A 191 4.61 21.23 8.44
N LEU A 192 5.27 22.21 7.79
CA LEU A 192 5.21 23.62 8.14
C LEU A 192 3.98 24.37 7.58
N VAL A 193 3.10 23.70 6.83
CA VAL A 193 1.85 24.28 6.34
C VAL A 193 0.70 23.50 6.99
N PRO A 194 -0.09 24.12 7.86
CA PRO A 194 -1.22 23.45 8.50
C PRO A 194 -2.18 22.87 7.47
N ALA A 195 -2.68 21.67 7.72
CA ALA A 195 -3.86 21.15 7.06
C ALA A 195 -5.07 21.91 7.63
N ASP A 196 -5.96 22.40 6.77
CA ASP A 196 -7.13 23.17 7.17
C ASP A 196 -7.96 22.46 8.26
N ASN A 197 -8.18 23.18 9.37
CA ASN A 197 -9.18 22.93 10.41
C ASN A 197 -9.09 21.62 11.21
N HIS A 198 -8.30 21.57 12.28
CA HIS A 198 -8.76 21.05 13.58
C HIS A 198 -7.61 20.96 14.59
N GLY A 199 -7.60 21.90 15.53
CA GLY A 199 -6.89 21.80 16.80
C GLY A 199 -5.42 22.23 16.73
N SER A 200 -5.03 23.15 17.59
CA SER A 200 -3.66 23.62 17.79
C SER A 200 -2.72 22.44 18.10
N SER A 201 -2.11 21.89 17.04
CA SER A 201 -1.00 20.96 17.21
C SER A 201 0.29 21.75 17.45
N SER A 202 1.21 21.22 18.25
CA SER A 202 2.53 21.84 18.48
C SER A 202 3.27 22.14 17.16
N HIS A 203 2.98 21.40 16.08
CA HIS A 203 3.52 21.65 14.75
C HIS A 203 2.96 22.91 14.07
N GLU A 204 1.71 23.28 14.32
CA GLU A 204 1.14 24.54 13.80
C GLU A 204 1.75 25.75 14.46
N GLU A 205 1.99 25.71 15.76
CA GLU A 205 2.68 26.79 16.50
C GLU A 205 4.11 26.98 16.01
N LEU A 206 4.81 25.86 15.77
CA LEU A 206 6.15 25.84 15.19
C LEU A 206 6.16 26.44 13.78
N ALA A 207 5.19 26.05 12.95
CA ALA A 207 5.03 26.59 11.60
C ALA A 207 4.78 28.11 11.63
N GLN A 208 3.91 28.60 12.52
CA GLN A 208 3.62 30.03 12.68
C GLN A 208 4.85 30.82 13.12
N SER A 209 5.70 30.26 13.98
CA SER A 209 6.92 30.90 14.48
C SER A 209 8.04 30.94 13.43
N LEU A 210 8.19 29.89 12.60
CA LEU A 210 9.19 29.83 11.53
C LEU A 210 8.78 30.58 10.25
N LYS A 211 7.49 30.65 9.93
CA LYS A 211 6.97 31.34 8.73
C LYS A 211 7.51 32.75 8.53
N PRO A 212 7.55 33.65 9.54
CA PRO A 212 8.07 35.01 9.37
C PRO A 212 9.55 35.05 8.97
N ALA A 213 10.39 34.19 9.53
CA ALA A 213 11.81 34.11 9.19
C ALA A 213 12.03 33.57 7.76
N LEU A 214 11.29 32.55 7.38
CA LEU A 214 11.29 31.99 6.03
C LEU A 214 10.74 33.00 5.01
N ALA A 215 9.67 33.74 5.36
CA ALA A 215 9.06 34.72 4.48
C ALA A 215 9.93 35.97 4.27
N ARG A 216 10.74 36.38 5.24
CA ARG A 216 11.70 37.49 5.08
C ARG A 216 12.89 37.14 4.19
N GLY A 217 13.20 35.85 4.04
CA GLY A 217 14.37 35.37 3.31
C GLY A 217 15.68 35.50 4.09
N ASP A 218 15.59 35.62 5.39
CA ASP A 218 16.73 35.72 6.32
C ASP A 218 17.50 34.39 6.41
N LEU A 219 16.82 33.28 6.10
CA LEU A 219 17.35 31.93 6.16
C LEU A 219 17.56 31.36 4.76
N ARG A 220 18.61 30.56 4.60
CA ARG A 220 18.79 29.69 3.43
C ARG A 220 18.27 28.31 3.77
N VAL A 221 17.30 27.86 3.00
CA VAL A 221 16.62 26.59 3.29
C VAL A 221 16.57 25.71 2.07
N ILE A 222 16.82 24.42 2.27
CA ILE A 222 16.49 23.34 1.35
C ILE A 222 15.32 22.59 1.98
N GLY A 223 14.19 22.52 1.28
CA GLY A 223 13.07 21.67 1.66
C GLY A 223 12.99 20.45 0.76
N ALA A 224 12.51 19.32 1.28
CA ALA A 224 12.12 18.16 0.48
C ALA A 224 10.68 17.77 0.80
N THR A 225 9.92 17.39 -0.24
CA THR A 225 8.54 16.90 -0.09
C THR A 225 8.07 16.18 -1.34
N THR A 226 6.90 15.56 -1.31
CA THR A 226 6.29 14.95 -2.48
C THR A 226 5.62 16.01 -3.37
N ASP A 227 5.32 15.66 -4.64
CA ASP A 227 4.64 16.56 -5.56
C ASP A 227 3.23 16.93 -5.08
N GLN A 228 2.54 15.99 -4.43
CA GLN A 228 1.19 16.21 -3.93
C GLN A 228 1.17 17.19 -2.74
N GLU A 229 2.04 16.98 -1.78
CA GLU A 229 2.20 17.84 -0.59
C GLU A 229 2.81 19.19 -0.95
N GLY A 230 3.72 19.20 -1.91
CA GLY A 230 4.33 20.41 -2.46
C GLY A 230 3.33 21.40 -3.08
N ARG A 231 2.16 20.92 -3.55
CA ARG A 231 1.08 21.78 -4.02
C ARG A 231 0.50 22.63 -2.88
N ARG A 232 0.34 22.06 -1.67
CA ARG A 232 -0.11 22.80 -0.48
C ARG A 232 0.87 23.91 -0.09
N LEU A 233 2.17 23.60 -0.07
CA LEU A 233 3.23 24.58 0.16
C LEU A 233 3.19 25.75 -0.85
N THR A 234 2.87 25.44 -2.09
CA THR A 234 2.92 26.43 -3.17
C THR A 234 1.64 27.25 -3.29
N SER A 235 0.55 26.84 -2.68
CA SER A 235 -0.65 27.66 -2.52
C SER A 235 -0.47 28.78 -1.48
N ASP A 236 0.48 28.62 -0.53
CA ASP A 236 0.83 29.68 0.41
C ASP A 236 1.76 30.73 -0.26
N PRO A 237 1.31 32.01 -0.36
CA PRO A 237 2.10 33.07 -1.02
C PRO A 237 3.45 33.35 -0.35
N ALA A 238 3.60 33.05 0.96
CA ALA A 238 4.85 33.26 1.69
C ALA A 238 5.93 32.30 1.20
N PHE A 239 5.58 31.05 0.93
CA PHE A 239 6.52 30.04 0.43
C PHE A 239 6.74 30.14 -1.08
N SER A 240 5.68 30.32 -1.87
CA SER A 240 5.78 30.30 -3.34
C SER A 240 6.73 31.36 -3.92
N ARG A 241 6.87 32.51 -3.24
CA ARG A 241 7.72 33.60 -3.68
C ARG A 241 9.20 33.47 -3.28
N ARG A 242 9.52 32.58 -2.33
CA ARG A 242 10.86 32.48 -1.72
C ARG A 242 11.66 31.27 -2.13
N PHE A 243 10.97 30.22 -2.54
CA PHE A 243 11.61 28.96 -2.88
C PHE A 243 11.67 28.75 -4.40
N THR A 244 12.81 28.23 -4.87
CA THR A 244 12.96 27.71 -6.22
C THR A 244 12.56 26.23 -6.22
N ARG A 245 11.62 25.85 -7.09
CA ARG A 245 11.14 24.47 -7.22
C ARG A 245 12.08 23.68 -8.11
N ILE A 246 12.47 22.51 -7.65
CA ILE A 246 13.39 21.61 -8.35
C ILE A 246 12.78 20.21 -8.33
N GLY A 247 12.38 19.72 -9.52
CA GLY A 247 11.87 18.36 -9.66
C GLY A 247 13.00 17.35 -9.59
N VAL A 248 12.78 16.27 -8.82
CA VAL A 248 13.67 15.11 -8.73
C VAL A 248 12.93 13.92 -9.35
N SER A 249 13.35 13.53 -10.54
CA SER A 249 12.75 12.44 -11.29
C SER A 249 13.25 11.08 -10.83
N GLU A 250 12.45 10.06 -11.06
CA GLU A 250 12.82 8.67 -10.91
C GLU A 250 14.00 8.32 -11.84
N LEU A 251 14.91 7.47 -11.40
CA LEU A 251 15.99 6.95 -12.22
C LEU A 251 15.44 5.94 -13.24
N ASN A 252 16.03 5.90 -14.45
CA ASN A 252 15.73 4.84 -15.40
C ASN A 252 16.35 3.50 -14.96
N GLN A 253 16.03 2.41 -15.68
CA GLN A 253 16.51 1.07 -15.32
C GLN A 253 18.04 0.95 -15.33
N ASP A 254 18.68 1.51 -16.35
CA ASP A 254 20.15 1.46 -16.49
C ASP A 254 20.85 2.22 -15.38
N GLN A 255 20.35 3.40 -15.04
CA GLN A 255 20.85 4.22 -13.93
C GLN A 255 20.63 3.51 -12.59
N THR A 256 19.44 2.91 -12.38
CA THR A 256 19.15 2.14 -11.17
C THR A 256 20.08 0.95 -11.04
N ARG A 257 20.36 0.25 -12.14
CA ARG A 257 21.29 -0.88 -12.16
C ARG A 257 22.70 -0.47 -11.72
N GLN A 258 23.19 0.68 -12.18
CA GLN A 258 24.50 1.20 -11.79
C GLN A 258 24.53 1.55 -10.30
N VAL A 259 23.52 2.24 -9.80
CA VAL A 259 23.38 2.55 -8.36
C VAL A 259 23.36 1.27 -7.52
N LEU A 260 22.59 0.26 -7.92
CA LEU A 260 22.59 -1.05 -7.23
C LEU A 260 23.98 -1.70 -7.24
N GLY A 261 24.69 -1.65 -8.37
CA GLY A 261 26.06 -2.18 -8.50
C GLY A 261 27.04 -1.49 -7.55
N THR A 262 26.92 -0.16 -7.39
CA THR A 262 27.76 0.62 -6.47
C THR A 262 27.46 0.30 -5.00
N VAL A 263 26.20 0.05 -4.65
CA VAL A 263 25.75 -0.22 -3.27
C VAL A 263 25.94 -1.70 -2.87
N LEU A 264 25.85 -2.63 -3.82
CA LEU A 264 25.89 -4.08 -3.57
C LEU A 264 27.08 -4.55 -2.73
N PRO A 265 28.34 -4.12 -2.98
CA PRO A 265 29.48 -4.54 -2.15
C PRO A 265 29.32 -4.15 -0.68
N GLY A 266 28.77 -2.97 -0.40
CA GLY A 266 28.47 -2.50 0.96
C GLY A 266 27.41 -3.34 1.65
N LEU A 267 26.31 -3.68 0.95
CA LEU A 267 25.27 -4.56 1.47
C LEU A 267 25.82 -5.97 1.77
N LEU A 268 26.60 -6.56 0.86
CA LEU A 268 27.20 -7.87 1.09
C LEU A 268 28.18 -7.86 2.27
N ALA A 269 28.92 -6.77 2.47
CA ALA A 269 29.80 -6.60 3.63
C ALA A 269 29.01 -6.51 4.94
N HIS A 270 27.85 -5.81 4.94
CA HIS A 270 26.94 -5.72 6.07
C HIS A 270 26.46 -7.11 6.54
N TYR A 271 26.11 -7.98 5.61
CA TYR A 271 25.70 -9.36 5.90
C TYR A 271 26.87 -10.33 6.14
N LYS A 272 28.07 -9.81 6.47
CA LYS A 272 29.27 -10.55 6.89
C LYS A 272 29.61 -11.70 5.94
N LYS A 273 29.42 -11.53 4.65
CA LYS A 273 29.62 -12.55 3.61
C LYS A 273 28.82 -13.85 3.81
N ALA A 274 27.75 -13.81 4.59
CA ALA A 274 26.84 -14.95 4.74
C ALA A 274 26.09 -15.24 3.44
N VAL A 275 26.00 -14.26 2.55
CA VAL A 275 25.29 -14.31 1.28
C VAL A 275 26.19 -13.80 0.15
N SER A 276 25.89 -14.20 -1.08
CA SER A 276 26.53 -13.70 -2.30
C SER A 276 25.49 -13.31 -3.34
N ALA A 277 25.82 -12.35 -4.19
CA ALA A 277 24.99 -11.95 -5.32
C ALA A 277 25.88 -11.64 -6.53
N ASP A 278 25.47 -12.11 -7.71
CA ASP A 278 26.08 -11.77 -8.99
C ASP A 278 25.40 -10.47 -9.49
N GLU A 279 26.18 -9.56 -10.09
CA GLU A 279 25.63 -8.34 -10.71
C GLU A 279 24.54 -8.60 -11.76
N LYS A 280 24.57 -9.76 -12.41
CA LYS A 280 23.54 -10.18 -13.39
C LYS A 280 22.16 -10.33 -12.76
N ILE A 281 22.07 -10.49 -11.44
CA ILE A 281 20.79 -10.61 -10.74
C ILE A 281 20.08 -9.25 -10.60
N LEU A 282 20.83 -8.13 -10.71
CA LEU A 282 20.29 -6.79 -10.49
C LEU A 282 19.19 -6.43 -11.46
N ASP A 283 19.28 -6.85 -12.72
CA ASP A 283 18.20 -6.64 -13.71
C ASP A 283 16.90 -7.34 -13.29
N HIS A 284 17.02 -8.50 -12.64
CA HIS A 284 15.86 -9.24 -12.11
C HIS A 284 15.28 -8.57 -10.86
N VAL A 285 16.15 -7.99 -10.01
CA VAL A 285 15.70 -7.20 -8.85
C VAL A 285 14.89 -6.01 -9.32
N ILE A 286 15.38 -5.26 -10.30
CA ILE A 286 14.68 -4.08 -10.83
C ILE A 286 13.34 -4.49 -11.45
N ALA A 287 13.33 -5.52 -12.30
CA ALA A 287 12.11 -5.98 -12.97
C ALA A 287 11.04 -6.46 -11.96
N LEU A 288 11.45 -7.20 -10.92
CA LEU A 288 10.53 -7.66 -9.87
C LEU A 288 10.11 -6.54 -8.93
N ALA A 289 10.97 -5.55 -8.66
CA ALA A 289 10.59 -4.36 -7.90
C ALA A 289 9.54 -3.53 -8.66
N ASP A 290 9.74 -3.29 -9.96
CA ASP A 290 8.79 -2.59 -10.82
C ASP A 290 7.44 -3.35 -10.93
N GLU A 291 7.48 -4.67 -10.90
CA GLU A 291 6.27 -5.51 -10.96
C GLU A 291 5.50 -5.54 -9.64
N HIS A 292 6.22 -5.64 -8.51
CA HIS A 292 5.60 -5.92 -7.22
C HIS A 292 5.56 -4.71 -6.28
N LEU A 293 6.47 -3.74 -6.35
CA LEU A 293 6.57 -2.60 -5.44
C LEU A 293 6.10 -1.30 -6.11
N THR A 294 4.91 -1.31 -6.69
CA THR A 294 4.36 -0.20 -7.49
C THR A 294 4.12 1.09 -6.70
N ALA A 295 4.02 1.01 -5.37
CA ALA A 295 3.91 2.17 -4.49
C ALA A 295 5.25 2.88 -4.23
N LEU A 296 6.38 2.23 -4.54
CA LEU A 296 7.73 2.77 -4.38
C LEU A 296 8.31 3.11 -5.75
N HIS A 297 9.20 4.10 -5.78
CA HIS A 297 9.89 4.53 -7.00
C HIS A 297 11.36 4.16 -6.98
N ARG A 298 11.95 4.00 -8.18
CA ARG A 298 13.39 3.73 -8.33
C ARG A 298 14.21 4.95 -7.90
N PRO A 299 15.36 4.74 -7.24
CA PRO A 299 16.02 3.45 -6.97
C PRO A 299 15.54 2.75 -5.70
N ASP A 300 14.73 3.37 -4.84
CA ASP A 300 14.35 2.87 -3.52
C ASP A 300 13.61 1.53 -3.58
N SER A 301 12.67 1.36 -4.52
CA SER A 301 11.96 0.09 -4.72
C SER A 301 12.93 -1.09 -4.92
N ALA A 302 13.93 -0.91 -5.78
CA ALA A 302 14.91 -1.95 -6.08
C ALA A 302 15.93 -2.15 -4.95
N LEU A 303 16.37 -1.08 -4.28
CA LEU A 303 17.26 -1.15 -3.11
C LEU A 303 16.58 -1.89 -1.95
N THR A 304 15.33 -1.54 -1.66
CA THR A 304 14.54 -2.16 -0.60
C THR A 304 14.30 -3.65 -0.87
N LEU A 305 14.00 -4.03 -2.11
CA LEU A 305 13.83 -5.45 -2.47
C LEU A 305 15.14 -6.22 -2.35
N LEU A 306 16.26 -5.64 -2.82
CA LEU A 306 17.58 -6.26 -2.75
C LEU A 306 17.99 -6.49 -1.29
N ASP A 307 17.91 -5.47 -0.45
CA ASP A 307 18.26 -5.54 0.97
C ASP A 307 17.41 -6.57 1.72
N ARG A 308 16.09 -6.53 1.54
CA ARG A 308 15.18 -7.53 2.14
C ARG A 308 15.47 -8.95 1.68
N ALA A 309 15.79 -9.16 0.40
CA ALA A 309 16.13 -10.48 -0.11
C ALA A 309 17.44 -11.01 0.49
N LEU A 310 18.45 -10.17 0.66
CA LEU A 310 19.70 -10.52 1.32
C LEU A 310 19.50 -10.82 2.81
N ALA A 311 18.69 -10.00 3.50
CA ALA A 311 18.32 -10.22 4.91
C ALA A 311 17.62 -11.58 5.10
N GLN A 312 16.59 -11.86 4.31
CA GLN A 312 15.83 -13.11 4.38
C GLN A 312 16.69 -14.33 4.05
N LEU A 313 17.59 -14.19 3.09
CA LEU A 313 18.56 -15.24 2.73
C LEU A 313 19.54 -15.52 3.87
N THR A 314 19.98 -14.47 4.57
CA THR A 314 20.84 -14.58 5.75
C THR A 314 20.15 -15.36 6.87
N VAL A 315 18.89 -15.04 7.16
CA VAL A 315 18.08 -15.81 8.14
C VAL A 315 17.92 -17.26 7.69
N THR A 316 17.67 -17.49 6.40
CA THR A 316 17.52 -18.84 5.84
C THR A 316 18.77 -19.68 5.99
N ARG A 317 19.97 -19.08 5.81
CA ARG A 317 21.26 -19.76 5.98
C ARG A 317 21.44 -20.33 7.40
N HIS A 318 20.90 -19.66 8.40
CA HIS A 318 21.05 -20.07 9.82
C HIS A 318 20.02 -21.14 10.24
N LYS A 319 19.13 -21.58 9.36
CA LYS A 319 18.22 -22.69 9.65
C LYS A 319 19.00 -24.01 9.73
N PRO A 320 18.75 -24.87 10.73
CA PRO A 320 19.52 -26.09 10.97
C PRO A 320 19.69 -26.99 9.74
N ASP A 321 18.60 -27.17 8.98
CA ASP A 321 18.56 -28.05 7.79
C ASP A 321 19.49 -27.53 6.66
N ILE A 322 19.56 -26.21 6.49
CA ILE A 322 20.39 -25.59 5.46
C ILE A 322 21.84 -25.46 5.95
N ALA A 323 22.03 -25.07 7.21
CA ALA A 323 23.37 -24.99 7.80
C ALA A 323 24.09 -26.35 7.79
N ALA A 324 23.37 -27.46 7.99
CA ALA A 324 23.92 -28.81 7.94
C ALA A 324 24.27 -29.29 6.51
N SER A 325 23.65 -28.73 5.48
CA SER A 325 23.87 -29.10 4.08
C SER A 325 24.95 -28.29 3.37
N MET A 326 25.49 -27.24 4.01
CA MET A 326 26.47 -26.33 3.43
C MET A 326 27.85 -26.48 4.07
N THR A 327 28.90 -26.22 3.29
CA THR A 327 30.28 -26.11 3.81
C THR A 327 30.36 -24.88 4.73
N PRO A 328 30.95 -25.01 5.95
CA PRO A 328 31.18 -23.86 6.81
C PRO A 328 32.00 -22.77 6.10
N GLY A 329 31.42 -21.56 6.02
CA GLY A 329 32.07 -20.42 5.38
C GLY A 329 31.58 -20.08 3.97
N ASP A 330 30.90 -20.98 3.26
CA ASP A 330 30.37 -20.69 1.93
C ASP A 330 29.15 -19.76 2.00
N PRO A 331 29.08 -18.70 1.18
CA PRO A 331 27.95 -17.80 1.12
C PRO A 331 26.77 -18.46 0.40
N LEU A 332 25.55 -18.22 0.88
CA LEU A 332 24.34 -18.65 0.20
C LEU A 332 24.06 -17.70 -0.99
N PRO A 333 23.94 -18.19 -2.23
CA PRO A 333 23.77 -17.34 -3.39
C PRO A 333 22.33 -16.78 -3.48
N LEU A 334 22.23 -15.48 -3.80
CA LEU A 334 20.96 -14.85 -4.11
C LEU A 334 20.44 -15.36 -5.46
N THR A 335 19.26 -15.92 -5.48
CA THR A 335 18.63 -16.48 -6.68
C THR A 335 17.39 -15.68 -7.09
N ARG A 336 17.01 -15.79 -8.36
CA ARG A 336 15.75 -15.21 -8.86
C ARG A 336 14.52 -15.69 -8.07
N ALA A 337 14.50 -16.96 -7.68
CA ALA A 337 13.42 -17.55 -6.89
C ALA A 337 13.31 -16.89 -5.50
N THR A 338 14.46 -16.62 -4.85
CA THR A 338 14.50 -15.92 -3.55
C THR A 338 13.98 -14.50 -3.68
N ILE A 339 14.41 -13.75 -4.70
CA ILE A 339 13.96 -12.37 -4.93
C ILE A 339 12.47 -12.33 -5.17
N LYS A 340 11.95 -13.23 -6.03
CA LYS A 340 10.52 -13.33 -6.32
C LYS A 340 9.72 -13.61 -5.06
N LYS A 341 10.13 -14.60 -4.25
CA LYS A 341 9.47 -14.93 -2.98
C LYS A 341 9.49 -13.75 -1.99
N THR A 342 10.61 -13.01 -1.94
CA THR A 342 10.71 -11.82 -1.10
C THR A 342 9.79 -10.71 -1.58
N ALA A 343 9.76 -10.42 -2.89
CA ALA A 343 8.88 -9.42 -3.47
C ALA A 343 7.40 -9.73 -3.19
N GLU A 344 7.01 -11.00 -3.34
CA GLU A 344 5.68 -11.48 -3.01
C GLU A 344 5.35 -11.29 -1.52
N SER A 345 6.28 -11.57 -0.61
CA SER A 345 6.07 -11.43 0.84
C SER A 345 5.98 -9.97 1.30
N MET A 346 6.57 -9.03 0.58
CA MET A 346 6.52 -7.59 0.90
C MET A 346 5.15 -6.97 0.67
N HIS A 347 4.29 -7.58 -0.12
CA HIS A 347 2.91 -7.13 -0.32
C HIS A 347 1.96 -7.39 0.86
N GLY A 348 2.47 -7.91 1.99
CA GLY A 348 1.69 -8.03 3.23
C GLY A 348 0.60 -9.12 3.24
N SER A 349 0.53 -9.94 2.20
CA SER A 349 -0.37 -11.10 2.21
C SER A 349 0.42 -12.37 1.90
N ASP A 350 0.46 -13.31 2.84
CA ASP A 350 0.87 -14.71 2.59
C ASP A 350 0.05 -15.35 1.44
N ALA A 351 -1.03 -14.69 1.05
CA ALA A 351 -1.92 -15.09 -0.03
C ALA A 351 -1.36 -14.76 -1.43
N VAL A 352 -0.58 -13.65 -1.58
CA VAL A 352 0.05 -13.29 -2.88
C VAL A 352 1.28 -14.16 -3.15
N ALA A 353 1.92 -14.68 -2.09
CA ALA A 353 3.01 -15.66 -2.21
C ALA A 353 2.55 -17.05 -2.68
N ARG A 354 1.26 -17.35 -2.58
CA ARG A 354 0.66 -18.52 -3.24
C ARG A 354 0.42 -18.13 -4.69
N GLY A 355 1.30 -18.58 -5.60
CA GLY A 355 1.02 -18.52 -7.03
C GLY A 355 -0.37 -19.09 -7.31
N PHE A 356 -0.96 -18.76 -8.46
CA PHE A 356 -2.26 -19.31 -8.87
C PHE A 356 -2.31 -20.83 -8.63
N ASP A 357 -3.04 -21.23 -7.60
CA ASP A 357 -3.28 -22.65 -7.26
C ASP A 357 -4.55 -23.11 -7.96
N GLU A 358 -4.36 -23.73 -9.11
CA GLU A 358 -5.45 -24.27 -9.90
C GLU A 358 -6.22 -25.37 -9.17
N ASN A 359 -5.53 -26.19 -8.37
CA ASN A 359 -6.17 -27.28 -7.65
C ASN A 359 -7.08 -26.74 -6.53
N ALA A 360 -6.59 -25.74 -5.77
CA ALA A 360 -7.39 -25.07 -4.75
C ALA A 360 -8.61 -24.38 -5.36
N LEU A 361 -8.43 -23.65 -6.48
CA LEU A 361 -9.53 -23.01 -7.19
C LEU A 361 -10.55 -24.03 -7.71
N THR A 362 -10.08 -25.14 -8.29
CA THR A 362 -10.95 -26.21 -8.80
C THR A 362 -11.75 -26.83 -7.66
N ALA A 363 -11.11 -27.13 -6.53
CA ALA A 363 -11.78 -27.65 -5.35
C ALA A 363 -12.80 -26.67 -4.74
N ALA A 364 -12.51 -25.37 -4.75
CA ALA A 364 -13.43 -24.34 -4.27
C ALA A 364 -14.66 -24.19 -5.18
N LEU A 365 -14.45 -24.14 -6.50
CA LEU A 365 -15.52 -23.96 -7.47
C LEU A 365 -16.36 -25.23 -7.68
N SER A 366 -15.83 -26.43 -7.45
CA SER A 366 -16.60 -27.68 -7.51
C SER A 366 -17.66 -27.82 -6.41
N ARG A 367 -17.62 -26.95 -5.38
CA ARG A 367 -18.65 -26.87 -4.33
C ARG A 367 -19.88 -26.07 -4.77
N ILE A 368 -19.83 -25.44 -5.95
CA ILE A 368 -20.93 -24.63 -6.46
C ILE A 368 -21.75 -25.48 -7.43
N GLU A 369 -22.90 -25.91 -6.96
CA GLU A 369 -23.77 -26.82 -7.69
C GLU A 369 -24.48 -26.16 -8.88
N GLY A 370 -24.55 -26.86 -10.00
CA GLY A 370 -25.31 -26.46 -11.19
C GLY A 370 -24.67 -25.38 -12.04
N GLN A 371 -23.38 -25.04 -11.83
CA GLN A 371 -22.66 -24.04 -12.61
C GLN A 371 -21.32 -24.57 -13.18
N ASP A 372 -21.24 -25.88 -13.44
CA ASP A 372 -20.01 -26.57 -13.81
C ASP A 372 -19.32 -25.96 -15.03
N ALA A 373 -20.10 -25.62 -16.07
CA ALA A 373 -19.56 -25.03 -17.30
C ALA A 373 -18.98 -23.62 -17.08
N VAL A 374 -19.62 -22.81 -16.25
CA VAL A 374 -19.15 -21.47 -15.86
C VAL A 374 -17.87 -21.58 -15.06
N CYS A 375 -17.85 -22.46 -14.05
CA CYS A 375 -16.69 -22.71 -13.20
C CYS A 375 -15.49 -23.23 -14.02
N ALA A 376 -15.68 -24.22 -14.87
CA ALA A 376 -14.63 -24.75 -15.74
C ALA A 376 -14.05 -23.66 -16.68
N ARG A 377 -14.91 -22.81 -17.22
CA ARG A 377 -14.47 -21.68 -18.06
C ARG A 377 -13.70 -20.64 -17.28
N ALA A 378 -14.14 -20.28 -16.06
CA ALA A 378 -13.43 -19.37 -15.18
C ALA A 378 -12.01 -19.87 -14.88
N ILE A 379 -11.87 -21.13 -14.49
CA ILE A 379 -10.56 -21.78 -14.25
C ILE A 379 -9.67 -21.69 -15.48
N SER A 380 -10.22 -22.00 -16.69
CA SER A 380 -9.46 -21.92 -17.93
C SER A 380 -8.96 -20.51 -18.25
N LEU A 381 -9.77 -19.47 -18.00
CA LEU A 381 -9.39 -18.07 -18.23
C LEU A 381 -8.31 -17.62 -17.24
N LEU A 382 -8.46 -17.95 -15.96
CA LEU A 382 -7.49 -17.61 -14.91
C LEU A 382 -6.15 -18.36 -15.11
N ARG A 383 -6.19 -19.61 -15.53
CA ARG A 383 -4.99 -20.38 -15.90
C ARG A 383 -4.22 -19.72 -17.05
N ARG A 384 -4.93 -19.21 -18.04
CA ARG A 384 -4.31 -18.52 -19.20
C ARG A 384 -3.67 -17.22 -18.76
N ASP A 385 -4.33 -16.48 -17.87
CA ASP A 385 -3.81 -15.23 -17.32
C ASP A 385 -2.57 -15.46 -16.45
N ALA A 386 -2.61 -16.46 -15.57
CA ALA A 386 -1.50 -16.81 -14.68
C ALA A 386 -0.20 -17.20 -15.44
N ARG A 387 -0.31 -17.62 -16.73
CA ARG A 387 0.86 -17.86 -17.59
C ARG A 387 1.62 -16.60 -17.96
N GLY A 388 1.00 -15.41 -17.83
CA GLY A 388 1.67 -14.11 -18.02
C GLY A 388 2.29 -13.91 -19.42
N ILE A 389 1.74 -14.54 -20.48
CA ILE A 389 2.31 -14.49 -21.85
C ILE A 389 2.31 -13.05 -22.39
N PHE A 390 1.30 -12.27 -22.01
CA PHE A 390 1.18 -10.87 -22.38
C PHE A 390 0.99 -10.00 -21.15
N PRO A 391 1.77 -8.90 -20.99
CA PRO A 391 1.56 -7.94 -19.91
C PRO A 391 0.18 -7.28 -20.07
N ARG A 392 -0.61 -7.27 -19.00
CA ARG A 392 -1.90 -6.60 -19.00
C ARG A 392 -1.72 -5.09 -18.84
N ARG A 393 -2.41 -4.34 -19.69
CA ARG A 393 -2.58 -2.88 -19.56
C ARG A 393 -3.97 -2.49 -19.09
N GLN A 394 -4.89 -3.46 -19.08
CA GLN A 394 -6.30 -3.29 -18.74
C GLN A 394 -6.72 -4.43 -17.81
N PRO A 395 -7.67 -4.20 -16.89
CA PRO A 395 -8.20 -5.25 -16.03
C PRO A 395 -8.93 -6.31 -16.84
N MET A 396 -9.05 -7.51 -16.27
CA MET A 396 -10.01 -8.47 -16.79
C MET A 396 -11.41 -8.04 -16.36
N GLY A 397 -12.31 -7.87 -17.32
CA GLY A 397 -13.72 -7.58 -17.08
C GLY A 397 -14.57 -8.81 -17.37
N TRP A 398 -15.34 -9.29 -16.38
CA TRP A 398 -16.30 -10.38 -16.53
C TRP A 398 -17.70 -9.91 -16.16
N MET A 399 -18.71 -10.37 -16.87
CA MET A 399 -20.10 -10.08 -16.55
C MET A 399 -20.89 -11.38 -16.37
N PHE A 400 -21.48 -11.55 -15.19
CA PHE A 400 -22.28 -12.68 -14.80
C PHE A 400 -23.77 -12.29 -14.82
N ALA A 401 -24.53 -12.82 -15.77
CA ALA A 401 -25.94 -12.57 -15.94
C ALA A 401 -26.76 -13.78 -15.47
N GLY A 402 -27.91 -13.56 -14.84
CA GLY A 402 -28.79 -14.65 -14.41
C GLY A 402 -29.74 -14.22 -13.31
N THR A 403 -30.67 -15.10 -12.94
CA THR A 403 -31.62 -14.86 -11.84
C THR A 403 -30.93 -14.70 -10.49
N SER A 404 -31.62 -14.19 -9.51
CA SER A 404 -31.11 -14.09 -8.14
C SER A 404 -30.87 -15.46 -7.55
N GLY A 405 -29.83 -15.63 -6.72
CA GLY A 405 -29.58 -16.87 -5.98
C GLY A 405 -28.98 -18.02 -6.79
N VAL A 406 -28.47 -17.79 -8.02
CA VAL A 406 -27.83 -18.85 -8.84
C VAL A 406 -26.33 -19.01 -8.59
N GLY A 407 -25.75 -18.27 -7.63
CA GLY A 407 -24.35 -18.42 -7.24
C GLY A 407 -23.37 -17.41 -7.89
N LYS A 408 -23.84 -16.34 -8.58
CA LYS A 408 -22.96 -15.36 -9.25
C LYS A 408 -21.92 -14.73 -8.32
N THR A 409 -22.39 -14.19 -7.18
CA THR A 409 -21.52 -13.52 -6.19
C THR A 409 -20.67 -14.54 -5.44
N GLU A 410 -21.16 -15.77 -5.24
CA GLU A 410 -20.41 -16.86 -4.62
C GLU A 410 -19.23 -17.32 -5.49
N VAL A 411 -19.44 -17.50 -6.79
CA VAL A 411 -18.33 -17.78 -7.74
C VAL A 411 -17.27 -16.70 -7.66
N ALA A 412 -17.66 -15.43 -7.63
CA ALA A 412 -16.71 -14.31 -7.52
C ALA A 412 -15.95 -14.33 -6.19
N ARG A 413 -16.60 -14.67 -5.09
CA ARG A 413 -15.98 -14.79 -3.76
C ARG A 413 -14.97 -15.94 -3.72
N GLN A 414 -15.35 -17.12 -4.22
CA GLN A 414 -14.45 -18.27 -4.26
C GLN A 414 -13.22 -18.03 -5.15
N ILE A 415 -13.39 -17.30 -6.25
CA ILE A 415 -12.28 -16.85 -7.09
C ILE A 415 -11.34 -15.93 -6.29
N ALA A 416 -11.89 -14.95 -5.59
CA ALA A 416 -11.09 -14.01 -4.80
C ALA A 416 -10.29 -14.72 -3.70
N GLN A 417 -10.95 -15.57 -2.92
CA GLN A 417 -10.29 -16.35 -1.87
C GLN A 417 -9.18 -17.26 -2.41
N SER A 418 -9.41 -17.90 -3.56
CA SER A 418 -8.42 -18.79 -4.16
C SER A 418 -7.23 -18.06 -4.79
N ILE A 419 -7.43 -16.85 -5.33
CA ILE A 419 -6.37 -16.07 -5.99
C ILE A 419 -5.61 -15.22 -4.98
N MET A 420 -6.31 -14.62 -4.01
CA MET A 420 -5.75 -13.62 -3.10
C MET A 420 -5.72 -14.07 -1.64
N GLY A 421 -6.47 -15.13 -1.27
CA GLY A 421 -6.67 -15.55 0.12
C GLY A 421 -7.47 -14.56 0.98
N THR A 422 -8.14 -13.59 0.34
CA THR A 422 -8.94 -12.55 0.99
C THR A 422 -10.32 -12.44 0.32
N GLU A 423 -11.25 -11.78 1.00
CA GLU A 423 -12.54 -11.43 0.41
C GLU A 423 -12.38 -10.43 -0.73
N PRO A 424 -13.24 -10.48 -1.76
CA PRO A 424 -13.26 -9.48 -2.82
C PRO A 424 -13.75 -8.12 -2.31
N ILE A 425 -13.37 -7.05 -3.01
CA ILE A 425 -13.97 -5.72 -2.79
C ILE A 425 -15.35 -5.73 -3.43
N ILE A 426 -16.42 -5.75 -2.63
CA ILE A 426 -17.79 -5.81 -3.13
C ILE A 426 -18.45 -4.44 -3.07
N PHE A 427 -18.92 -3.95 -4.22
CA PHE A 427 -19.75 -2.77 -4.32
C PHE A 427 -21.19 -3.18 -4.61
N ASN A 428 -22.12 -2.90 -3.69
CA ASN A 428 -23.54 -2.98 -3.95
C ASN A 428 -23.95 -1.78 -4.81
N MET A 429 -24.15 -2.00 -6.10
CA MET A 429 -24.42 -0.92 -7.06
C MET A 429 -25.79 -0.25 -6.86
N ALA A 430 -26.70 -0.84 -6.10
CA ALA A 430 -27.94 -0.17 -5.70
C ALA A 430 -27.69 1.09 -4.83
N GLU A 431 -26.58 1.13 -4.08
CA GLU A 431 -26.18 2.30 -3.29
C GLU A 431 -25.64 3.45 -4.15
N PHE A 432 -25.34 3.16 -5.40
CA PHE A 432 -24.77 4.09 -6.38
C PHE A 432 -25.77 4.43 -7.49
N SER A 433 -27.05 4.41 -7.18
CA SER A 433 -28.16 4.72 -8.11
C SER A 433 -28.35 6.21 -8.39
N GLU A 434 -27.78 7.09 -7.55
CA GLU A 434 -27.88 8.54 -7.69
C GLU A 434 -26.57 9.16 -8.23
N PRO A 435 -26.65 10.29 -8.99
CA PRO A 435 -25.45 10.97 -9.50
C PRO A 435 -24.49 11.42 -8.39
N ALA A 436 -25.02 11.86 -7.24
CA ALA A 436 -24.20 12.31 -6.11
C ALA A 436 -23.35 11.20 -5.48
N SER A 437 -23.71 9.94 -5.69
CA SER A 437 -22.96 8.80 -5.15
C SER A 437 -21.57 8.61 -5.75
N ILE A 438 -21.25 9.27 -6.87
CA ILE A 438 -19.91 9.29 -7.49
C ILE A 438 -18.85 9.74 -6.50
N THR A 439 -19.17 10.70 -5.62
CA THR A 439 -18.22 11.21 -4.62
C THR A 439 -17.80 10.16 -3.59
N ARG A 440 -18.62 9.10 -3.40
CA ARG A 440 -18.23 7.97 -2.55
C ARG A 440 -17.16 7.10 -3.18
N LEU A 441 -17.11 7.05 -4.51
CA LEU A 441 -16.08 6.27 -5.23
C LEU A 441 -14.82 7.08 -5.49
N LEU A 442 -14.97 8.34 -5.96
CA LEU A 442 -13.86 9.17 -6.41
C LEU A 442 -13.35 10.15 -5.36
N GLY A 443 -14.10 10.32 -4.26
CA GLY A 443 -13.82 11.36 -3.26
C GLY A 443 -14.39 12.73 -3.65
N SER A 444 -14.26 13.69 -2.73
CA SER A 444 -14.64 15.09 -2.96
C SER A 444 -13.47 15.87 -3.55
N ALA A 445 -13.78 16.85 -4.39
CA ALA A 445 -12.76 17.74 -4.93
C ALA A 445 -12.10 18.56 -3.79
N PRO A 446 -10.79 18.87 -3.88
CA PRO A 446 -10.10 19.67 -2.89
C PRO A 446 -10.84 21.00 -2.64
N GLY A 447 -11.03 21.33 -1.35
CA GLY A 447 -11.75 22.55 -0.92
C GLY A 447 -13.25 22.40 -0.67
N TYR A 448 -13.83 21.22 -0.87
CA TYR A 448 -15.19 20.92 -0.47
C TYR A 448 -15.23 20.20 0.90
N VAL A 449 -16.33 20.37 1.64
CA VAL A 449 -16.53 19.71 2.94
C VAL A 449 -16.41 18.19 2.74
N GLY A 450 -15.47 17.55 3.49
CA GLY A 450 -15.19 16.12 3.39
C GLY A 450 -14.02 15.75 2.47
N SER A 451 -13.32 16.74 1.83
CA SER A 451 -12.13 16.48 1.02
C SER A 451 -10.89 16.10 1.87
N ASP A 452 -10.85 16.48 3.15
CA ASP A 452 -9.71 16.30 4.06
C ASP A 452 -9.90 15.15 5.05
N SER A 453 -10.93 14.31 4.87
CA SER A 453 -11.10 13.16 5.74
C SER A 453 -10.00 12.13 5.42
N ASN A 454 -9.23 11.72 6.45
CA ASN A 454 -8.38 10.52 6.47
C ASN A 454 -9.20 9.22 6.31
N LYS A 455 -10.32 9.28 5.58
CA LYS A 455 -11.20 8.16 5.35
C LYS A 455 -10.60 7.32 4.22
N GLU A 456 -10.41 6.04 4.48
CA GLU A 456 -10.04 5.09 3.44
C GLU A 456 -11.02 5.17 2.28
N MET A 457 -10.47 5.35 1.09
CA MET A 457 -11.25 5.37 -0.14
C MET A 457 -11.47 3.94 -0.63
N PRO A 458 -12.62 3.67 -1.29
CA PRO A 458 -12.97 2.33 -1.73
C PRO A 458 -11.94 1.63 -2.63
N PHE A 459 -11.09 2.41 -3.31
CA PHE A 459 -10.04 1.89 -4.20
C PHE A 459 -8.63 1.91 -3.59
N ASP A 460 -8.45 2.38 -2.35
CA ASP A 460 -7.14 2.36 -1.69
C ASP A 460 -6.54 0.95 -1.54
N PRO A 461 -7.31 -0.12 -1.36
CA PRO A 461 -6.74 -1.47 -1.37
C PRO A 461 -5.99 -1.85 -2.65
N LEU A 462 -6.30 -1.22 -3.80
CA LEU A 462 -5.58 -1.43 -5.06
C LEU A 462 -4.15 -0.89 -5.04
N ASP A 463 -3.86 0.14 -4.23
CA ASP A 463 -2.50 0.65 -4.07
C ASP A 463 -1.62 -0.33 -3.30
N ALA A 464 -2.20 -0.96 -2.27
CA ALA A 464 -1.51 -1.97 -1.48
C ALA A 464 -1.34 -3.30 -2.24
N ASN A 465 -2.37 -3.70 -2.99
CA ASN A 465 -2.36 -4.91 -3.81
C ASN A 465 -3.13 -4.67 -5.12
N PRO A 466 -2.44 -4.43 -6.25
CA PRO A 466 -3.09 -4.22 -7.54
C PRO A 466 -3.86 -5.44 -8.09
N ARG A 467 -3.56 -6.65 -7.60
CA ARG A 467 -4.26 -7.89 -7.99
C ARG A 467 -5.51 -8.11 -7.13
N GLN A 468 -6.47 -7.21 -7.19
CA GLN A 468 -7.74 -7.32 -6.46
C GLN A 468 -8.84 -7.94 -7.34
N VAL A 469 -9.77 -8.64 -6.68
CA VAL A 469 -11.05 -8.98 -7.30
C VAL A 469 -12.09 -7.98 -6.82
N ILE A 470 -12.69 -7.26 -7.76
CA ILE A 470 -13.70 -6.25 -7.52
C ILE A 470 -15.03 -6.78 -8.04
N VAL A 471 -16.03 -6.83 -7.19
CA VAL A 471 -17.38 -7.29 -7.54
C VAL A 471 -18.32 -6.09 -7.58
N LEU A 472 -18.94 -5.87 -8.73
CA LEU A 472 -19.97 -4.86 -8.94
C LEU A 472 -21.33 -5.59 -8.90
N ASP A 473 -21.91 -5.68 -7.71
CA ASP A 473 -23.14 -6.45 -7.52
C ASP A 473 -24.37 -5.64 -7.94
N GLU A 474 -25.26 -6.25 -8.75
CA GLU A 474 -26.45 -5.61 -9.34
C GLU A 474 -26.08 -4.36 -10.19
N PHE A 475 -25.10 -4.51 -11.08
CA PHE A 475 -24.51 -3.40 -11.85
C PHE A 475 -25.53 -2.60 -12.69
N GLU A 476 -26.64 -3.21 -13.06
CA GLU A 476 -27.77 -2.53 -13.73
C GLU A 476 -28.43 -1.42 -12.89
N LYS A 477 -28.25 -1.44 -11.57
CA LYS A 477 -28.82 -0.42 -10.67
C LYS A 477 -27.96 0.82 -10.54
N ALA A 478 -26.69 0.75 -10.95
CA ALA A 478 -25.78 1.88 -10.88
C ALA A 478 -26.21 3.03 -11.81
N HIS A 479 -26.06 4.27 -11.33
CA HIS A 479 -26.24 5.45 -12.18
C HIS A 479 -25.28 5.39 -13.39
N ARG A 480 -25.69 5.93 -14.54
CA ARG A 480 -24.88 5.89 -15.77
C ARG A 480 -23.49 6.47 -15.62
N ASP A 481 -23.36 7.54 -14.86
CA ASP A 481 -22.05 8.16 -14.64
C ASP A 481 -21.13 7.26 -13.79
N VAL A 482 -21.67 6.47 -12.86
CA VAL A 482 -20.92 5.44 -12.13
C VAL A 482 -20.50 4.31 -13.08
N GLN A 483 -21.40 3.87 -13.97
CA GLN A 483 -21.05 2.87 -14.99
C GLN A 483 -19.90 3.36 -15.91
N ARG A 484 -19.85 4.67 -16.22
CA ARG A 484 -18.76 5.28 -17.02
C ARG A 484 -17.41 5.28 -16.31
N ILE A 485 -17.39 5.37 -14.97
CA ILE A 485 -16.12 5.22 -14.22
C ILE A 485 -15.53 3.83 -14.47
N PHE A 486 -16.35 2.79 -14.37
CA PHE A 486 -15.91 1.43 -14.64
C PHE A 486 -15.64 1.16 -16.12
N LEU A 487 -16.33 1.86 -17.03
CA LEU A 487 -15.97 1.86 -18.45
C LEU A 487 -14.54 2.38 -18.66
N SER A 488 -14.20 3.52 -18.02
CA SER A 488 -12.84 4.08 -18.07
C SER A 488 -11.82 3.12 -17.45
N ALA A 489 -12.11 2.53 -16.28
CA ALA A 489 -11.25 1.51 -15.66
C ALA A 489 -10.98 0.32 -16.61
N LEU A 490 -12.03 -0.22 -17.24
CA LEU A 490 -11.92 -1.35 -18.18
C LEU A 490 -11.20 -0.98 -19.48
N GLN A 491 -11.27 0.27 -19.90
CA GLN A 491 -10.69 0.74 -21.18
C GLN A 491 -9.27 1.22 -21.04
N GLU A 492 -9.00 2.04 -20.02
CA GLU A 492 -7.71 2.72 -19.81
C GLU A 492 -6.82 2.00 -18.78
N GLY A 493 -7.41 1.11 -17.98
CA GLY A 493 -6.72 0.44 -16.89
C GLY A 493 -6.49 1.33 -15.67
N THR A 494 -6.94 2.60 -15.72
CA THR A 494 -6.73 3.57 -14.63
C THR A 494 -7.97 4.43 -14.39
N VAL A 495 -8.12 4.89 -13.15
CA VAL A 495 -9.17 5.85 -12.76
C VAL A 495 -8.55 7.02 -12.01
N ARG A 496 -8.91 8.25 -12.41
CA ARG A 496 -8.45 9.44 -11.73
C ARG A 496 -9.43 9.84 -10.63
N MET A 497 -8.93 9.89 -9.40
CA MET A 497 -9.67 10.33 -8.22
C MET A 497 -9.86 11.85 -8.20
N ALA A 498 -10.84 12.34 -7.45
CA ALA A 498 -11.07 13.78 -7.28
C ALA A 498 -9.88 14.51 -6.62
N SER A 499 -9.09 13.83 -5.81
CA SER A 499 -7.82 14.33 -5.25
C SER A 499 -6.72 14.56 -6.30
N GLY A 500 -6.92 14.06 -7.53
CA GLY A 500 -5.92 14.05 -8.60
C GLY A 500 -5.00 12.82 -8.61
N LYS A 501 -5.12 11.92 -7.62
CA LYS A 501 -4.46 10.62 -7.60
C LYS A 501 -5.01 9.74 -8.73
N THR A 502 -4.16 8.96 -9.37
CA THR A 502 -4.55 7.95 -10.36
C THR A 502 -4.40 6.57 -9.73
N VAL A 503 -5.46 5.78 -9.77
CA VAL A 503 -5.49 4.40 -9.28
C VAL A 503 -5.35 3.45 -10.46
N ASP A 504 -4.45 2.46 -10.35
CA ASP A 504 -4.18 1.45 -11.37
C ASP A 504 -5.03 0.20 -11.17
N PHE A 505 -5.86 -0.12 -12.16
CA PHE A 505 -6.72 -1.31 -12.22
C PHE A 505 -6.15 -2.39 -13.14
N SER A 506 -5.02 -2.18 -13.81
CA SER A 506 -4.54 -3.04 -14.90
C SER A 506 -4.38 -4.51 -14.50
N LYS A 507 -4.06 -4.78 -13.24
CA LYS A 507 -3.89 -6.14 -12.70
C LYS A 507 -5.15 -6.70 -12.03
N ALA A 508 -6.21 -5.90 -11.87
CA ALA A 508 -7.44 -6.31 -11.20
C ALA A 508 -8.30 -7.25 -12.07
N LEU A 509 -9.20 -7.96 -11.40
CA LEU A 509 -10.32 -8.69 -12.03
C LEU A 509 -11.63 -8.01 -11.60
N ILE A 510 -12.33 -7.41 -12.53
CA ILE A 510 -13.63 -6.77 -12.29
C ILE A 510 -14.74 -7.73 -12.72
N ILE A 511 -15.58 -8.13 -11.78
CA ILE A 511 -16.73 -9.02 -12.01
C ILE A 511 -18.00 -8.23 -11.76
N ALA A 512 -18.76 -7.93 -12.81
CA ALA A 512 -20.08 -7.34 -12.69
C ALA A 512 -21.14 -8.43 -12.65
N THR A 513 -22.06 -8.38 -11.66
CA THR A 513 -23.23 -9.24 -11.64
C THR A 513 -24.46 -8.48 -12.11
N THR A 514 -25.40 -9.15 -12.76
CA THR A 514 -26.66 -8.54 -13.19
C THR A 514 -27.80 -9.55 -13.15
N ASN A 515 -28.99 -9.07 -12.77
CA ASN A 515 -30.25 -9.81 -12.84
C ASN A 515 -31.06 -9.43 -14.10
N ALA A 516 -30.54 -8.51 -14.92
CA ALA A 516 -31.18 -8.08 -16.15
C ALA A 516 -31.17 -9.18 -17.22
N GLY A 517 -32.12 -9.11 -18.12
CA GLY A 517 -32.24 -10.10 -19.17
C GLY A 517 -32.75 -11.48 -18.73
N ARG A 518 -33.13 -11.63 -17.43
CA ARG A 518 -33.58 -12.90 -16.85
C ARG A 518 -34.67 -13.60 -17.66
N ASP A 519 -35.65 -12.86 -18.16
CA ASP A 519 -36.78 -13.41 -18.94
C ASP A 519 -36.32 -13.91 -20.33
N SER A 520 -35.35 -13.24 -20.93
CA SER A 520 -34.72 -13.65 -22.20
C SER A 520 -33.79 -14.85 -22.00
N ILE A 521 -33.05 -14.88 -20.87
CA ILE A 521 -32.17 -15.99 -20.50
C ILE A 521 -32.99 -17.25 -20.15
N ALA A 522 -34.07 -17.08 -19.36
CA ALA A 522 -34.97 -18.18 -19.01
C ALA A 522 -35.75 -18.74 -20.21
N LYS A 523 -36.14 -17.88 -21.16
CA LYS A 523 -36.84 -18.27 -22.39
C LYS A 523 -35.90 -18.79 -23.47
N GLY A 524 -34.62 -18.45 -23.44
CA GLY A 524 -33.60 -18.92 -24.41
C GLY A 524 -33.39 -20.43 -24.38
N GLY A 525 -33.77 -21.10 -23.29
CA GLY A 525 -33.86 -22.55 -23.20
C GLY A 525 -35.11 -23.18 -23.85
N LEU A 526 -36.10 -22.36 -24.27
CA LEU A 526 -37.42 -22.85 -24.70
C LEU A 526 -37.89 -22.38 -26.06
N SER A 527 -37.18 -21.53 -26.80
CA SER A 527 -37.73 -20.95 -28.04
C SER A 527 -36.69 -20.69 -29.12
N LEU A 528 -36.27 -21.76 -29.80
CA LEU A 528 -35.98 -21.76 -31.22
C LEU A 528 -36.31 -23.17 -31.73
N GLY A 529 -37.51 -23.27 -32.37
CA GLY A 529 -38.00 -24.52 -32.93
C GLY A 529 -37.02 -25.12 -33.94
N PHE A 530 -36.29 -26.10 -33.49
CA PHE A 530 -35.82 -27.24 -34.27
C PHE A 530 -35.81 -28.45 -33.36
N SER A 531 -36.65 -29.39 -33.68
CA SER A 531 -36.77 -30.71 -33.05
C SER A 531 -35.45 -31.46 -33.06
N GLY A 532 -34.81 -31.55 -31.90
CA GLY A 532 -33.60 -32.34 -31.68
C GLY A 532 -33.27 -32.35 -30.18
N SER A 533 -33.60 -33.45 -29.57
CA SER A 533 -33.43 -33.78 -28.15
C SER A 533 -31.99 -33.61 -27.66
N THR A 534 -31.73 -32.49 -26.98
CA THR A 534 -30.70 -32.37 -25.93
C THR A 534 -31.12 -31.27 -24.97
N PRO A 535 -31.08 -31.44 -23.61
CA PRO A 535 -31.38 -30.39 -22.67
C PRO A 535 -30.22 -29.38 -22.70
N SER A 536 -30.45 -28.26 -23.40
CA SER A 536 -29.47 -27.16 -23.46
C SER A 536 -29.79 -26.16 -22.34
N GLY A 537 -28.95 -26.09 -21.34
CA GLY A 537 -28.99 -25.07 -20.31
C GLY A 537 -28.71 -23.65 -20.84
N ALA A 538 -28.86 -22.62 -20.00
CA ALA A 538 -28.64 -21.20 -20.35
C ALA A 538 -27.25 -20.91 -20.92
N ASN A 539 -26.26 -21.79 -20.70
CA ASN A 539 -24.93 -21.75 -21.28
C ASN A 539 -24.88 -21.90 -22.81
N SER A 540 -25.98 -22.23 -23.48
CA SER A 540 -26.07 -22.30 -24.95
C SER A 540 -26.19 -20.92 -25.62
N LEU A 541 -26.43 -19.83 -24.85
CA LEU A 541 -26.58 -18.49 -25.41
C LEU A 541 -25.24 -17.95 -25.89
N THR A 542 -25.22 -17.49 -27.14
CA THR A 542 -24.05 -16.82 -27.69
C THR A 542 -23.81 -15.45 -27.04
N ARG A 543 -22.57 -14.96 -27.09
CA ARG A 543 -22.22 -13.61 -26.61
C ARG A 543 -23.13 -12.53 -27.23
N GLU A 544 -23.47 -12.66 -28.52
CA GLU A 544 -24.32 -11.70 -29.22
C GLU A 544 -25.75 -11.69 -28.68
N GLN A 545 -26.31 -12.87 -28.40
CA GLN A 545 -27.64 -13.00 -27.81
C GLN A 545 -27.67 -12.40 -26.40
N LEU A 546 -26.67 -12.67 -25.58
CA LEU A 546 -26.54 -12.09 -24.25
C LEU A 546 -26.38 -10.55 -24.32
N THR A 547 -25.54 -10.05 -25.18
CA THR A 547 -25.35 -8.61 -25.39
C THR A 547 -26.66 -7.94 -25.79
N LYS A 548 -27.40 -8.54 -26.71
CA LYS A 548 -28.72 -8.03 -27.14
C LYS A 548 -29.75 -8.03 -26.00
N ALA A 549 -29.75 -9.08 -25.17
CA ALA A 549 -30.63 -9.16 -24.01
C ALA A 549 -30.32 -8.10 -22.96
N LEU A 550 -29.02 -7.82 -22.72
CA LEU A 550 -28.56 -6.85 -21.72
C LEU A 550 -28.66 -5.40 -22.20
N THR A 551 -28.61 -5.12 -23.49
CA THR A 551 -28.84 -3.78 -24.09
C THR A 551 -30.31 -3.40 -24.14
N SER A 552 -31.23 -4.36 -24.12
CA SER A 552 -32.66 -4.09 -24.19
C SER A 552 -33.13 -3.28 -22.97
N THR A 553 -33.93 -2.24 -23.22
CA THR A 553 -34.61 -1.46 -22.15
C THR A 553 -35.90 -2.13 -21.67
N GLN A 554 -36.46 -3.04 -22.46
CA GLN A 554 -37.63 -3.83 -22.09
C GLN A 554 -37.18 -5.19 -21.52
N GLY A 555 -37.15 -5.28 -20.18
CA GLY A 555 -36.70 -6.51 -19.49
C GLY A 555 -35.18 -6.72 -19.44
N GLY A 556 -34.38 -5.82 -20.00
CA GLY A 556 -32.93 -5.77 -19.88
C GLY A 556 -32.45 -4.60 -19.00
N ALA A 557 -31.13 -4.50 -18.79
CA ALA A 557 -30.51 -3.44 -18.00
C ALA A 557 -30.38 -2.11 -18.74
N GLY A 558 -30.59 -2.10 -20.07
CA GLY A 558 -30.30 -0.93 -20.89
C GLY A 558 -28.83 -0.50 -20.88
N PHE A 559 -27.91 -1.45 -20.69
CA PHE A 559 -26.49 -1.17 -20.74
C PHE A 559 -26.05 -0.61 -22.10
N GLU A 560 -25.13 0.35 -22.08
CA GLU A 560 -24.52 0.86 -23.30
C GLU A 560 -23.72 -0.27 -24.00
N PRO A 561 -23.87 -0.48 -25.34
CA PRO A 561 -23.13 -1.51 -26.05
C PRO A 561 -21.61 -1.37 -25.93
N GLU A 562 -21.12 -0.14 -25.78
CA GLU A 562 -19.70 0.16 -25.58
C GLU A 562 -19.19 -0.46 -24.27
N LEU A 563 -19.96 -0.30 -23.18
CA LEU A 563 -19.61 -0.87 -21.88
C LEU A 563 -19.55 -2.40 -21.95
N LEU A 564 -20.55 -3.04 -22.54
CA LEU A 564 -20.58 -4.50 -22.71
C LEU A 564 -19.42 -5.01 -23.59
N GLY A 565 -19.00 -4.19 -24.56
CA GLY A 565 -17.84 -4.48 -25.41
C GLY A 565 -16.52 -4.59 -24.66
N ARG A 566 -16.39 -3.97 -23.47
CA ARG A 566 -15.17 -3.99 -22.64
C ARG A 566 -15.07 -5.23 -21.75
N PHE A 567 -16.17 -5.91 -21.49
CA PHE A 567 -16.10 -7.18 -20.75
C PHE A 567 -15.55 -8.27 -21.67
N SER A 568 -14.43 -8.87 -21.25
CA SER A 568 -13.76 -9.94 -21.99
C SER A 568 -14.58 -11.25 -21.99
N TRP A 569 -15.41 -11.43 -20.96
CA TRP A 569 -16.28 -12.58 -20.82
C TRP A 569 -17.65 -12.16 -20.27
N ILE A 570 -18.70 -12.52 -21.00
CA ILE A 570 -20.10 -12.33 -20.59
C ILE A 570 -20.74 -13.72 -20.60
N VAL A 571 -21.34 -14.13 -19.50
CA VAL A 571 -21.90 -15.47 -19.33
C VAL A 571 -23.24 -15.42 -18.60
N ALA A 572 -24.16 -16.29 -19.01
CA ALA A 572 -25.40 -16.55 -18.30
C ALA A 572 -25.22 -17.72 -17.34
N PHE A 573 -25.69 -17.56 -16.12
CA PHE A 573 -25.78 -18.62 -15.13
C PHE A 573 -27.07 -19.42 -15.33
N ASP A 574 -26.97 -20.72 -15.19
CA ASP A 574 -28.12 -21.61 -15.31
C ASP A 574 -29.08 -21.42 -14.13
N VAL A 575 -30.39 -21.54 -14.41
CA VAL A 575 -31.43 -21.56 -13.36
C VAL A 575 -31.29 -22.85 -12.58
N ILE A 576 -31.35 -22.74 -11.26
CA ILE A 576 -31.27 -23.91 -10.38
C ILE A 576 -32.50 -24.80 -10.57
N SER A 577 -32.31 -26.05 -11.02
CA SER A 577 -33.37 -27.05 -11.11
C SER A 577 -33.72 -27.60 -9.73
N ARG A 578 -34.87 -28.33 -9.63
CA ARG A 578 -35.25 -29.03 -8.39
C ARG A 578 -34.15 -29.99 -7.92
N ASP A 579 -33.59 -30.77 -8.84
CA ASP A 579 -32.53 -31.73 -8.53
C ASP A 579 -31.25 -31.02 -8.06
N THR A 580 -30.87 -29.93 -8.71
CA THR A 580 -29.73 -29.10 -8.28
C THR A 580 -29.99 -28.45 -6.92
N TYR A 581 -31.23 -28.03 -6.65
CA TYR A 581 -31.61 -27.45 -5.36
C TYR A 581 -31.48 -28.48 -4.22
N GLY A 582 -31.83 -29.75 -4.46
CA GLY A 582 -31.57 -30.83 -3.50
C GLY A 582 -30.09 -30.97 -3.12
N LYS A 583 -29.20 -30.90 -4.12
CA LYS A 583 -27.76 -30.90 -3.85
C LYS A 583 -27.29 -29.67 -3.07
N VAL A 584 -27.89 -28.50 -3.36
CA VAL A 584 -27.59 -27.25 -2.61
C VAL A 584 -28.04 -27.37 -1.16
N LEU A 585 -29.20 -27.99 -0.87
CA LEU A 585 -29.67 -28.27 0.50
C LEU A 585 -28.68 -29.18 1.24
N ALA A 586 -28.26 -30.29 0.62
CA ALA A 586 -27.28 -31.21 1.20
C ALA A 586 -25.94 -30.51 1.48
N ALA A 587 -25.46 -29.71 0.54
CA ALA A 587 -24.24 -28.94 0.72
C ALA A 587 -24.35 -27.86 1.81
N ALA A 588 -25.52 -27.19 1.92
CA ALA A 588 -25.79 -26.24 2.99
C ALA A 588 -25.81 -26.90 4.37
N PHE A 589 -26.44 -28.07 4.47
CA PHE A 589 -26.42 -28.86 5.69
C PHE A 589 -25.01 -29.25 6.11
N GLY A 590 -24.21 -29.79 5.20
CA GLY A 590 -22.81 -30.16 5.48
C GLY A 590 -22.00 -28.99 6.04
N ARG A 591 -22.11 -27.79 5.43
CA ARG A 591 -21.41 -26.59 5.92
C ARG A 591 -21.88 -26.16 7.31
N LEU A 592 -23.19 -26.10 7.54
CA LEU A 592 -23.73 -25.71 8.84
C LEU A 592 -23.36 -26.72 9.94
N ARG A 593 -23.34 -28.02 9.60
CA ARG A 593 -22.89 -29.06 10.52
C ARG A 593 -21.41 -28.94 10.88
N GLU A 594 -20.52 -28.68 9.89
CA GLU A 594 -19.10 -28.42 10.14
C GLU A 594 -18.88 -27.18 11.02
N ASP A 595 -19.67 -26.11 10.81
CA ASP A 595 -19.60 -24.90 11.62
C ASP A 595 -20.05 -25.14 13.07
N ILE A 596 -21.11 -25.94 13.26
CA ILE A 596 -21.58 -26.34 14.58
C ILE A 596 -20.54 -27.25 15.25
N GLU A 597 -19.97 -28.21 14.55
CA GLU A 597 -18.93 -29.10 15.08
C GLU A 597 -17.71 -28.33 15.57
N ARG A 598 -17.32 -27.28 14.85
CA ARG A 598 -16.21 -26.41 15.24
C ARG A 598 -16.53 -25.57 16.46
N THR A 599 -17.80 -25.08 16.58
CA THR A 599 -18.21 -24.15 17.63
C THR A 599 -18.70 -24.89 18.88
N ASN A 600 -19.45 -25.97 18.69
CA ASN A 600 -20.03 -26.78 19.77
C ASN A 600 -20.10 -28.26 19.38
N PRO A 601 -19.02 -29.03 19.58
CA PRO A 601 -18.94 -30.44 19.18
C PRO A 601 -20.05 -31.33 19.78
N TYR A 602 -20.57 -31.01 20.98
CA TYR A 602 -21.63 -31.78 21.63
C TYR A 602 -22.96 -31.68 20.88
N LEU A 603 -23.31 -30.48 20.37
CA LEU A 603 -24.53 -30.30 19.57
C LEU A 603 -24.43 -31.01 18.22
N ALA A 604 -23.25 -31.07 17.64
CA ALA A 604 -23.01 -31.75 16.36
C ALA A 604 -23.33 -33.25 16.44
N THR A 605 -23.13 -33.91 17.62
CA THR A 605 -23.45 -35.33 17.80
C THR A 605 -24.95 -35.64 17.78
N SER A 606 -25.80 -34.64 17.96
CA SER A 606 -27.26 -34.76 17.88
C SER A 606 -27.82 -34.59 16.47
N LEU A 607 -26.97 -34.18 15.52
CA LEU A 607 -27.33 -34.01 14.11
C LEU A 607 -27.02 -35.31 13.32
N PRO A 608 -27.83 -35.63 12.29
CA PRO A 608 -27.50 -36.73 11.39
C PRO A 608 -26.21 -36.44 10.61
N ASP A 609 -25.55 -37.48 10.10
CA ASP A 609 -24.36 -37.33 9.28
C ASP A 609 -24.68 -36.72 7.92
N GLU A 610 -25.80 -37.11 7.32
CA GLU A 610 -26.30 -36.59 6.03
C GLU A 610 -27.84 -36.49 6.09
N LEU A 611 -28.40 -35.65 5.22
CA LEU A 611 -29.84 -35.57 5.01
C LEU A 611 -30.32 -36.80 4.23
N THR A 612 -31.47 -37.36 4.62
CA THR A 612 -32.11 -38.43 3.85
C THR A 612 -32.77 -37.89 2.58
N ASP A 613 -32.97 -38.75 1.58
CA ASP A 613 -33.65 -38.37 0.33
C ASP A 613 -35.09 -37.87 0.59
N ASP A 614 -35.80 -38.46 1.58
CA ASP A 614 -37.13 -38.04 1.97
C ASP A 614 -37.13 -36.61 2.56
N GLN A 615 -36.18 -36.30 3.43
CA GLN A 615 -36.00 -34.94 4.00
C GLN A 615 -35.66 -33.93 2.90
N ILE A 616 -34.76 -34.29 1.99
CA ILE A 616 -34.42 -33.41 0.84
C ILE A 616 -35.67 -33.15 0.00
N ALA A 617 -36.48 -34.18 -0.28
CA ALA A 617 -37.72 -34.02 -1.03
C ALA A 617 -38.73 -33.10 -0.32
N GLU A 618 -38.90 -33.27 1.00
CA GLU A 618 -39.75 -32.40 1.81
C GLU A 618 -39.28 -30.95 1.81
N PHE A 619 -37.98 -30.69 1.97
CA PHE A 619 -37.41 -29.34 1.91
C PHE A 619 -37.54 -28.74 0.51
N ILE A 620 -37.38 -29.49 -0.56
CA ILE A 620 -37.61 -29.02 -1.92
C ILE A 620 -39.09 -28.60 -2.06
N ASP A 621 -40.03 -29.41 -1.61
CA ASP A 621 -41.47 -29.09 -1.76
C ASP A 621 -41.90 -27.87 -0.95
N SER A 622 -41.27 -27.64 0.21
CA SER A 622 -41.63 -26.52 1.09
C SER A 622 -40.90 -25.22 0.72
N SER A 623 -39.68 -25.26 0.18
CA SER A 623 -38.84 -24.05 0.05
C SER A 623 -38.35 -23.73 -1.38
N TYR A 624 -38.46 -24.66 -2.34
CA TYR A 624 -37.98 -24.41 -3.70
C TYR A 624 -38.83 -23.41 -4.46
N VAL A 625 -38.23 -22.25 -4.76
CA VAL A 625 -38.84 -21.21 -5.60
C VAL A 625 -37.86 -20.89 -6.75
N PRO A 626 -38.16 -21.22 -8.01
CA PRO A 626 -37.25 -21.03 -9.14
C PRO A 626 -36.72 -19.59 -9.28
N ALA A 627 -37.51 -18.60 -8.90
CA ALA A 627 -37.13 -17.17 -8.97
C ALA A 627 -36.15 -16.75 -7.88
N GLN A 628 -36.05 -17.51 -6.79
CA GLN A 628 -35.16 -17.22 -5.66
C GLN A 628 -33.87 -18.03 -5.69
N GLY A 629 -33.80 -19.07 -6.54
CA GLY A 629 -32.64 -19.94 -6.68
C GLY A 629 -32.27 -20.65 -5.38
N ALA A 630 -31.00 -20.61 -4.99
CA ALA A 630 -30.46 -21.28 -3.80
C ALA A 630 -30.69 -20.50 -2.48
N ARG A 631 -31.16 -19.25 -2.52
CA ARG A 631 -31.28 -18.40 -1.32
C ARG A 631 -32.07 -19.01 -0.16
N PRO A 632 -33.22 -19.69 -0.38
CA PRO A 632 -33.99 -20.26 0.71
C PRO A 632 -33.31 -21.46 1.38
N ALA A 633 -32.40 -22.16 0.67
CA ALA A 633 -31.84 -23.44 1.13
C ALA A 633 -31.15 -23.35 2.51
N GLU A 634 -30.26 -22.39 2.69
CA GLU A 634 -29.54 -22.23 3.94
C GLU A 634 -30.48 -21.86 5.10
N THR A 635 -31.44 -20.96 4.86
CA THR A 635 -32.42 -20.56 5.87
C THR A 635 -33.31 -21.73 6.27
N THR A 636 -33.74 -22.54 5.31
CA THR A 636 -34.56 -23.73 5.55
C THR A 636 -33.81 -24.75 6.40
N ILE A 637 -32.56 -25.06 6.05
CA ILE A 637 -31.73 -26.00 6.81
C ILE A 637 -31.40 -25.46 8.21
N ARG A 638 -31.09 -24.17 8.33
CA ARG A 638 -30.81 -23.53 9.62
C ARG A 638 -32.02 -23.65 10.56
N HIS A 639 -33.19 -23.33 10.07
CA HIS A 639 -34.42 -23.39 10.86
C HIS A 639 -34.73 -24.84 11.31
N TRP A 640 -34.58 -25.81 10.40
CA TRP A 640 -34.75 -27.20 10.75
C TRP A 640 -33.72 -27.69 11.79
N ILE A 641 -32.45 -27.28 11.71
CA ILE A 641 -31.42 -27.58 12.71
C ILE A 641 -31.79 -26.96 14.06
N GLU A 642 -32.26 -25.72 14.08
CA GLU A 642 -32.70 -25.02 15.29
C GLU A 642 -33.88 -25.75 15.95
N GLU A 643 -34.88 -26.17 15.20
CA GLU A 643 -36.01 -26.96 15.69
C GLU A 643 -35.57 -28.34 16.22
N LEU A 644 -34.61 -28.99 15.57
CA LEU A 644 -34.08 -30.28 16.00
C LEU A 644 -33.29 -30.19 17.30
N LEU A 645 -32.58 -29.10 17.52
CA LEU A 645 -31.72 -28.90 18.69
C LEU A 645 -32.45 -28.24 19.88
N ASP A 646 -33.62 -27.65 19.66
CA ASP A 646 -34.46 -27.08 20.71
C ASP A 646 -35.62 -28.02 21.07
N PRO A 647 -35.47 -28.85 22.13
CA PRO A 647 -36.50 -29.83 22.51
C PRO A 647 -37.77 -29.18 23.12
N SER A 648 -37.85 -27.85 23.18
CA SER A 648 -39.01 -27.10 23.73
C SER A 648 -39.95 -26.53 22.68
N SER A 649 -39.69 -26.74 21.39
CA SER A 649 -40.52 -26.28 20.26
C SER A 649 -41.55 -27.37 19.81
#